data_57f6c1ee7fb75dc4f18117d0a08d2ac2
#
_entry.id   57f6c1ee7fb75dc4f18117d0a08d2ac2
#
_cell.length_a   1.000
_cell.length_b   1.000
_cell.length_c   1.000
_cell.angle_alpha   90.00
_cell.angle_beta   90.00
_cell.angle_gamma   90.00
#
_symmetry.space_group_name_H-M   'P 1'
#
loop_
_entity.id
_entity.type
_entity.pdbx_description
1 polymer ?
#
loop_
_entity_poly.entity_id
_entity_poly.type
_entity_poly.pdbx_seq_one_letter_code
_entity_poly.pdbx_strand_id
1 'polypeptide(L)'
;MKNEDEKNPKLADLEKNTLSDVNAPMTTDQGVKINDDQNSLKAGSRGPSLLEDFIMREKITHFDHERIPERIVHARGSGAHGVFKLHTSLEPYTKAKLFNQVGKETPVFVRFSTVAGSKGSTDLPRDVRGFAVKFYTEEGNYDLVGNNMPVFFIQDAMNFPDLVHAVKPEPHNEIPQAAAAHDTFWDFISLMPESMHMIMWAMSDRAIPRSLRMMEGFGVHTFRFINEQGKSTFVKFHWKPKLGVHSVLWDEAQKISGKDSDFHKRDLWDAIDNGDSPEWELGVQLVPEEDEHKFDFDLLDPTKIIPESEVPVQLVGTMTLNRNPENFFAETEQVAFHPGHIIPGIDFTNDPLLQGRLFSYTDTQLSRLGSPNFHEIPINRSINPIRNHQRDAHMRMQINKGAVSYHPNSIDGGCPFQAMMKDGGFHSHEERIDSKKIRTRSESFRDHFSQAKLFYYSQTKTEQQHIVNAFQFELSKVKRPEIRERMVNQITNVDLELARKVAKAIGVVPPEQIVAPINEGVPADADKALYTPEVREPNTKNDDALSIIKNLKCASKSRKIAFLTLGSFSSTTLDQLNKKAKAEGSKIMVVSDRLGIMKPASEESAKIDETFFNTASVLFDALVVGDENRPASEILKNGKIKEFVMDSFNHCKPILVLNDVDEFIEELNLPCCKSGNMSAKELFIDSDVESFMQSLTKHRHWEREEL
;
A
#
# COMPACT_ATOMS: atom_id res chain seq x y z
N MET A 1 13.84 -24.38 8.46
CA MET A 1 12.45 -24.09 8.01
C MET A 1 11.41 -25.03 8.62
N LYS A 2 11.53 -26.38 8.56
CA LYS A 2 10.48 -27.28 9.11
C LYS A 2 10.11 -27.09 10.59
N ASN A 3 11.02 -26.64 11.45
CA ASN A 3 10.73 -26.47 12.90
C ASN A 3 10.00 -25.18 13.29
N GLU A 4 9.94 -24.17 12.45
CA GLU A 4 9.23 -22.91 12.75
C GLU A 4 7.78 -22.95 12.26
N ASP A 5 7.52 -23.64 11.15
CA ASP A 5 6.18 -23.83 10.60
C ASP A 5 5.28 -24.64 11.54
N GLU A 6 5.83 -25.60 12.29
CA GLU A 6 5.09 -26.39 13.30
C GLU A 6 4.60 -25.55 14.49
N LYS A 7 5.21 -24.36 14.73
CA LYS A 7 4.82 -23.47 15.82
C LYS A 7 3.73 -22.47 15.41
N ASN A 8 3.53 -22.22 14.11
CA ASN A 8 2.52 -21.31 13.61
C ASN A 8 1.21 -22.06 13.30
N PRO A 9 0.16 -21.92 14.12
CA PRO A 9 -1.07 -22.70 13.97
C PRO A 9 -1.81 -22.42 12.68
N LYS A 10 -1.63 -21.26 12.04
CA LYS A 10 -2.27 -20.96 10.75
C LYS A 10 -1.55 -21.66 9.60
N LEU A 11 -0.22 -21.68 9.60
CA LEU A 11 0.55 -22.41 8.59
C LEU A 11 0.29 -23.91 8.70
N ALA A 12 0.20 -24.46 9.92
CA ALA A 12 -0.16 -25.87 10.15
C ALA A 12 -1.61 -26.20 9.68
N ASP A 13 -2.52 -25.21 9.69
CA ASP A 13 -3.85 -25.38 9.13
C ASP A 13 -3.86 -25.34 7.60
N LEU A 14 -3.06 -24.46 6.99
CA LEU A 14 -2.91 -24.37 5.53
C LEU A 14 -2.25 -25.62 4.96
N GLU A 15 -1.26 -26.18 5.63
CA GLU A 15 -0.54 -27.41 5.22
C GLU A 15 -1.49 -28.59 4.99
N LYS A 16 -2.62 -28.68 5.73
CA LYS A 16 -3.65 -29.72 5.53
C LYS A 16 -4.33 -29.67 4.17
N ASN A 17 -4.23 -28.52 3.48
CA ASN A 17 -4.85 -28.28 2.17
C ASN A 17 -3.77 -28.05 1.09
N THR A 18 -2.50 -28.17 1.43
CA THR A 18 -1.38 -28.04 0.51
C THR A 18 -1.07 -29.38 -0.15
N LEU A 19 -1.01 -29.39 -1.48
CA LEU A 19 -0.72 -30.57 -2.27
C LEU A 19 0.57 -30.37 -3.04
N SER A 20 1.46 -31.39 -2.99
CA SER A 20 2.67 -31.42 -3.81
C SER A 20 2.50 -32.42 -4.93
N ASP A 21 2.68 -31.98 -6.16
CA ASP A 21 2.58 -32.80 -7.37
C ASP A 21 3.95 -33.37 -7.81
N VAL A 22 5.01 -33.14 -7.03
CA VAL A 22 6.35 -33.61 -7.36
C VAL A 22 6.40 -35.15 -7.37
N ASN A 23 6.78 -35.72 -8.51
CA ASN A 23 6.83 -37.16 -8.75
C ASN A 23 5.48 -37.89 -8.69
N ALA A 24 4.36 -37.17 -8.80
CA ALA A 24 3.01 -37.72 -8.87
C ALA A 24 2.53 -37.89 -10.33
N PRO A 25 1.82 -38.98 -10.65
CA PRO A 25 1.16 -39.08 -11.95
C PRO A 25 -0.04 -38.15 -12.02
N MET A 26 -0.31 -37.55 -13.20
CA MET A 26 -1.52 -36.77 -13.44
C MET A 26 -2.79 -37.60 -13.27
N THR A 27 -3.82 -36.98 -12.73
CA THR A 27 -5.15 -37.58 -12.58
C THR A 27 -6.24 -36.59 -13.04
N THR A 28 -7.43 -37.14 -13.34
CA THR A 28 -8.66 -36.35 -13.41
C THR A 28 -9.08 -35.89 -12.03
N ASP A 29 -10.07 -35.00 -11.94
CA ASP A 29 -10.70 -34.56 -10.67
C ASP A 29 -11.36 -35.73 -9.91
N GLN A 30 -11.64 -36.84 -10.61
CA GLN A 30 -12.17 -38.10 -10.05
C GLN A 30 -11.07 -39.09 -9.63
N GLY A 31 -9.79 -38.72 -9.76
CA GLY A 31 -8.66 -39.55 -9.37
C GLY A 31 -8.25 -40.61 -10.39
N VAL A 32 -8.74 -40.59 -11.62
CA VAL A 32 -8.34 -41.53 -12.69
C VAL A 32 -7.01 -41.08 -13.24
N LYS A 33 -6.00 -41.99 -13.24
CA LYS A 33 -4.68 -41.68 -13.80
C LYS A 33 -4.74 -41.48 -15.31
N ILE A 34 -4.13 -40.37 -15.77
CA ILE A 34 -4.12 -39.97 -17.16
C ILE A 34 -2.87 -40.53 -17.86
N ASN A 35 -3.08 -41.19 -19.01
CA ASN A 35 -2.00 -41.66 -19.85
C ASN A 35 -1.55 -40.66 -20.91
N ASP A 36 -2.53 -39.93 -21.50
CA ASP A 36 -2.27 -38.93 -22.53
C ASP A 36 -3.20 -37.73 -22.31
N ASP A 37 -2.63 -36.55 -22.00
CA ASP A 37 -3.31 -35.28 -21.88
C ASP A 37 -2.94 -34.29 -23.01
N GLN A 38 -2.15 -34.77 -24.01
CA GLN A 38 -1.67 -33.97 -25.12
C GLN A 38 -2.53 -34.13 -26.38
N ASN A 39 -3.20 -35.26 -26.51
CA ASN A 39 -4.00 -35.58 -27.69
C ASN A 39 -5.46 -35.86 -27.29
N SER A 40 -6.40 -35.26 -28.06
CA SER A 40 -7.81 -35.58 -27.90
C SER A 40 -8.15 -36.94 -28.55
N LEU A 41 -9.15 -37.62 -28.02
CA LEU A 41 -9.71 -38.83 -28.62
C LEU A 41 -10.30 -38.50 -30.01
N LYS A 42 -9.94 -39.29 -31.02
CA LYS A 42 -10.34 -39.05 -32.42
C LYS A 42 -10.84 -40.33 -33.09
N ALA A 43 -11.74 -40.14 -34.06
CA ALA A 43 -12.13 -41.19 -35.00
C ALA A 43 -11.12 -41.30 -36.15
N GLY A 44 -9.96 -41.97 -35.88
CA GLY A 44 -8.80 -42.04 -36.77
C GLY A 44 -7.83 -40.87 -36.60
N SER A 45 -6.57 -41.02 -37.05
CA SER A 45 -5.48 -40.06 -36.81
C SER A 45 -5.73 -38.63 -37.34
N ARG A 46 -6.58 -38.47 -38.34
CA ARG A 46 -7.02 -37.19 -38.95
C ARG A 46 -8.52 -36.95 -38.80
N GLY A 47 -9.22 -37.85 -38.10
CA GLY A 47 -10.66 -37.77 -37.94
C GLY A 47 -11.07 -36.68 -36.94
N PRO A 48 -12.40 -36.48 -36.76
CA PRO A 48 -12.93 -35.54 -35.81
C PRO A 48 -12.59 -35.97 -34.39
N SER A 49 -12.35 -34.97 -33.48
CA SER A 49 -12.30 -35.19 -32.04
C SER A 49 -13.69 -35.58 -31.52
N LEU A 50 -13.71 -36.49 -30.57
CA LEU A 50 -14.94 -37.05 -29.98
C LEU A 50 -15.19 -36.43 -28.64
N LEU A 51 -16.40 -35.87 -28.41
CA LEU A 51 -16.76 -35.25 -27.14
C LEU A 51 -17.01 -36.26 -25.96
N GLU A 52 -16.96 -37.54 -26.22
CA GLU A 52 -16.90 -38.56 -25.17
C GLU A 52 -15.56 -38.58 -24.42
N ASP A 53 -14.53 -37.87 -24.94
CA ASP A 53 -13.25 -37.65 -24.26
C ASP A 53 -13.45 -36.86 -22.98
N PHE A 54 -13.59 -37.60 -21.86
CA PHE A 54 -13.83 -36.97 -20.56
C PHE A 54 -12.63 -36.23 -20.02
N ILE A 55 -11.39 -36.63 -20.39
CA ILE A 55 -10.14 -35.97 -20.00
C ILE A 55 -10.09 -34.56 -20.63
N MET A 56 -10.35 -34.46 -21.94
CA MET A 56 -10.39 -33.19 -22.64
C MET A 56 -11.50 -32.28 -22.10
N ARG A 57 -12.72 -32.81 -21.90
CA ARG A 57 -13.84 -32.01 -21.38
C ARG A 57 -13.57 -31.46 -19.99
N GLU A 58 -13.04 -32.27 -19.07
CA GLU A 58 -12.72 -31.85 -17.71
C GLU A 58 -11.65 -30.73 -17.72
N LYS A 59 -10.54 -30.97 -18.47
CA LYS A 59 -9.45 -29.99 -18.63
C LYS A 59 -9.93 -28.64 -19.17
N ILE A 60 -10.75 -28.64 -20.24
CA ILE A 60 -11.26 -27.40 -20.84
C ILE A 60 -12.32 -26.75 -19.91
N THR A 61 -13.26 -27.53 -19.35
CA THR A 61 -14.28 -26.98 -18.48
C THR A 61 -13.67 -26.30 -17.25
N HIS A 62 -12.68 -26.90 -16.62
CA HIS A 62 -12.00 -26.28 -15.49
C HIS A 62 -11.31 -24.97 -15.92
N PHE A 63 -10.55 -25.00 -17.01
CA PHE A 63 -9.82 -23.84 -17.55
C PHE A 63 -10.75 -22.65 -17.83
N ASP A 64 -11.92 -22.90 -18.44
CA ASP A 64 -12.88 -21.86 -18.78
C ASP A 64 -13.45 -21.13 -17.54
N HIS A 65 -13.31 -21.73 -16.33
CA HIS A 65 -13.84 -21.20 -15.09
C HIS A 65 -12.76 -20.83 -14.05
N GLU A 66 -11.50 -20.73 -14.44
CA GLU A 66 -10.37 -20.39 -13.54
C GLU A 66 -10.30 -18.90 -13.15
N ARG A 67 -11.37 -18.14 -13.33
CA ARG A 67 -11.42 -16.73 -12.98
C ARG A 67 -12.56 -16.45 -12.02
N ILE A 68 -12.28 -15.56 -11.05
CA ILE A 68 -13.29 -14.94 -10.20
C ILE A 68 -13.30 -13.44 -10.48
N PRO A 69 -14.39 -12.72 -10.18
CA PRO A 69 -14.42 -11.27 -10.29
C PRO A 69 -13.28 -10.64 -9.51
N GLU A 70 -12.63 -9.63 -10.07
CA GLU A 70 -11.65 -8.85 -9.30
C GLU A 70 -12.36 -8.03 -8.20
N ARG A 71 -11.62 -7.58 -7.18
CA ARG A 71 -12.17 -6.67 -6.17
C ARG A 71 -12.61 -5.37 -6.82
N ILE A 72 -13.73 -4.82 -6.37
CA ILE A 72 -14.29 -3.54 -6.87
C ILE A 72 -13.25 -2.42 -6.80
N VAL A 73 -12.52 -2.36 -5.70
CA VAL A 73 -11.29 -1.57 -5.51
C VAL A 73 -10.23 -2.50 -4.90
N HIS A 74 -8.98 -2.14 -4.98
CA HIS A 74 -7.85 -2.97 -4.52
C HIS A 74 -7.65 -4.27 -5.32
N ALA A 75 -7.99 -4.27 -6.61
CA ALA A 75 -7.89 -5.47 -7.45
C ALA A 75 -6.44 -5.98 -7.57
N ARG A 76 -5.50 -5.07 -7.84
CA ARG A 76 -4.07 -5.39 -7.87
C ARG A 76 -3.46 -5.36 -6.47
N GLY A 77 -2.75 -6.41 -6.08
CA GLY A 77 -2.11 -6.47 -4.76
C GLY A 77 -1.15 -7.64 -4.58
N SER A 78 -0.48 -7.66 -3.44
CA SER A 78 0.49 -8.68 -3.01
C SER A 78 0.21 -9.06 -1.56
N GLY A 79 0.39 -10.33 -1.22
CA GLY A 79 0.20 -10.84 0.13
C GLY A 79 1.48 -11.46 0.70
N ALA A 80 1.56 -11.52 2.02
CA ALA A 80 2.61 -12.23 2.74
C ALA A 80 2.09 -12.73 4.09
N HIS A 81 2.62 -13.86 4.54
CA HIS A 81 2.45 -14.36 5.89
C HIS A 81 3.48 -13.76 6.84
N GLY A 82 3.13 -13.72 8.11
CA GLY A 82 4.02 -13.26 9.15
C GLY A 82 3.50 -13.53 10.53
N VAL A 83 4.11 -12.85 11.50
CA VAL A 83 3.73 -12.89 12.89
C VAL A 83 3.66 -11.49 13.46
N PHE A 84 2.71 -11.25 14.37
CA PHE A 84 2.65 -10.07 15.22
C PHE A 84 3.06 -10.44 16.63
N LYS A 85 3.98 -9.66 17.22
CA LYS A 85 4.45 -9.83 18.59
C LYS A 85 4.20 -8.59 19.40
N LEU A 86 3.40 -8.72 20.44
CA LEU A 86 3.12 -7.62 21.38
C LEU A 86 4.32 -7.35 22.30
N HIS A 87 4.65 -6.07 22.52
CA HIS A 87 5.73 -5.62 23.43
C HIS A 87 5.18 -4.96 24.68
N THR A 88 4.07 -4.22 24.55
CA THR A 88 3.46 -3.42 25.63
C THR A 88 2.00 -3.80 25.77
N SER A 89 1.59 -4.19 26.98
CA SER A 89 0.21 -4.53 27.27
C SER A 89 -0.71 -3.31 27.24
N LEU A 90 -1.89 -3.49 26.66
CA LEU A 90 -2.98 -2.50 26.64
C LEU A 90 -4.15 -2.93 27.56
N GLU A 91 -3.91 -3.82 28.52
CA GLU A 91 -4.91 -4.30 29.48
C GLU A 91 -5.75 -3.19 30.16
N PRO A 92 -5.19 -2.01 30.53
CA PRO A 92 -6.00 -0.93 31.07
C PRO A 92 -7.10 -0.41 30.14
N TYR A 93 -6.94 -0.60 28.83
CA TYR A 93 -7.80 -0.04 27.79
C TYR A 93 -8.68 -1.09 27.10
N THR A 94 -8.19 -2.32 26.96
CA THR A 94 -8.92 -3.38 26.26
C THR A 94 -8.74 -4.74 26.92
N LYS A 95 -9.81 -5.55 26.92
CA LYS A 95 -9.75 -6.96 27.33
C LYS A 95 -9.30 -7.91 26.21
N ALA A 96 -9.06 -7.43 24.99
CA ALA A 96 -8.62 -8.24 23.87
C ALA A 96 -7.25 -8.90 24.15
N LYS A 97 -7.21 -10.22 24.16
CA LYS A 97 -5.99 -10.99 24.47
C LYS A 97 -4.85 -10.72 23.49
N LEU A 98 -5.18 -10.37 22.24
CA LEU A 98 -4.20 -9.95 21.25
C LEU A 98 -3.32 -8.80 21.73
N PHE A 99 -3.88 -7.88 22.55
CA PHE A 99 -3.20 -6.67 23.05
C PHE A 99 -2.79 -6.75 24.51
N ASN A 100 -2.93 -7.91 25.17
CA ASN A 100 -2.64 -8.08 26.59
C ASN A 100 -1.52 -9.07 26.87
N GLN A 101 -1.25 -10.00 25.94
CA GLN A 101 -0.27 -11.07 26.13
C GLN A 101 1.08 -10.68 25.54
N VAL A 102 1.89 -9.98 26.36
CA VAL A 102 3.25 -9.55 25.96
C VAL A 102 4.12 -10.77 25.60
N GLY A 103 4.85 -10.65 24.49
CA GLY A 103 5.76 -11.69 23.99
C GLY A 103 5.08 -12.78 23.17
N LYS A 104 3.76 -12.86 23.16
CA LYS A 104 3.02 -13.80 22.34
C LYS A 104 3.13 -13.44 20.86
N GLU A 105 3.36 -14.43 20.03
CA GLU A 105 3.35 -14.34 18.58
C GLU A 105 1.96 -14.78 18.06
N THR A 106 1.32 -13.89 17.30
CA THR A 106 0.02 -14.15 16.65
C THR A 106 0.23 -14.23 15.14
N PRO A 107 -0.18 -15.31 14.46
CA PRO A 107 -0.07 -15.40 13.00
C PRO A 107 -0.84 -14.27 12.31
N VAL A 108 -0.24 -13.73 11.25
CA VAL A 108 -0.90 -12.72 10.39
C VAL A 108 -0.79 -13.08 8.93
N PHE A 109 -1.76 -12.60 8.14
CA PHE A 109 -1.65 -12.49 6.70
C PHE A 109 -1.91 -11.04 6.31
N VAL A 110 -1.00 -10.46 5.56
CA VAL A 110 -1.10 -9.06 5.11
C VAL A 110 -1.30 -9.01 3.61
N ARG A 111 -2.17 -8.10 3.15
CA ARG A 111 -2.30 -7.79 1.74
C ARG A 111 -2.15 -6.29 1.51
N PHE A 112 -1.16 -5.93 0.69
CA PHE A 112 -0.98 -4.60 0.13
C PHE A 112 -1.63 -4.52 -1.25
N SER A 113 -2.14 -3.35 -1.63
CA SER A 113 -2.80 -3.19 -2.93
C SER A 113 -2.84 -1.72 -3.38
N THR A 114 -2.92 -1.47 -4.69
CA THR A 114 -3.39 -0.19 -5.21
C THR A 114 -4.91 -0.10 -5.03
N VAL A 115 -5.54 1.04 -5.36
CA VAL A 115 -6.99 1.22 -5.19
C VAL A 115 -7.72 1.25 -6.54
N ALA A 116 -7.32 2.14 -7.44
CA ALA A 116 -8.08 2.43 -8.65
C ALA A 116 -7.86 1.43 -9.79
N GLY A 117 -6.65 0.88 -9.92
CA GLY A 117 -6.26 0.03 -11.04
C GLY A 117 -6.88 -1.36 -11.04
N SER A 118 -7.06 -1.93 -12.24
CA SER A 118 -7.43 -3.33 -12.43
C SER A 118 -6.32 -4.27 -11.93
N LYS A 119 -6.60 -5.56 -11.83
CA LYS A 119 -5.61 -6.58 -11.44
C LYS A 119 -4.37 -6.57 -12.36
N GLY A 120 -4.53 -6.27 -13.64
CA GLY A 120 -3.46 -6.21 -14.64
C GLY A 120 -2.75 -4.85 -14.75
N SER A 121 -3.08 -3.86 -13.93
CA SER A 121 -2.43 -2.55 -13.95
C SER A 121 -1.01 -2.57 -13.38
N THR A 122 -0.33 -1.42 -13.36
CA THR A 122 1.00 -1.27 -12.74
C THR A 122 0.94 -1.09 -11.22
N ASP A 123 2.05 -1.37 -10.53
CA ASP A 123 2.20 -1.16 -9.08
C ASP A 123 2.42 0.32 -8.68
N LEU A 124 2.82 1.18 -9.62
CA LEU A 124 3.26 2.54 -9.33
C LEU A 124 2.38 3.67 -9.93
N PRO A 125 1.04 3.54 -9.99
CA PRO A 125 0.23 4.73 -10.21
C PRO A 125 0.33 5.63 -8.98
N ARG A 126 0.06 6.94 -9.16
CA ARG A 126 -0.26 7.84 -8.05
C ARG A 126 -1.62 7.42 -7.50
N ASP A 127 -1.62 6.74 -6.36
CA ASP A 127 -2.81 6.11 -5.79
C ASP A 127 -2.59 5.84 -4.29
N VAL A 128 -3.67 5.64 -3.57
CA VAL A 128 -3.67 5.09 -2.22
C VAL A 128 -3.17 3.65 -2.27
N ARG A 129 -2.51 3.19 -1.22
CA ARG A 129 -2.18 1.77 -1.04
C ARG A 129 -3.01 1.18 0.10
N GLY A 130 -3.76 0.11 -0.20
CA GLY A 130 -4.39 -0.70 0.81
C GLY A 130 -3.35 -1.38 1.70
N PHE A 131 -3.64 -1.45 2.98
CA PHE A 131 -2.83 -2.10 4.00
C PHE A 131 -3.77 -2.91 4.91
N ALA A 132 -4.08 -4.15 4.52
CA ALA A 132 -5.03 -5.00 5.23
C ALA A 132 -4.29 -6.11 5.96
N VAL A 133 -4.51 -6.21 7.28
CA VAL A 133 -3.89 -7.20 8.17
C VAL A 133 -4.97 -8.08 8.77
N LYS A 134 -4.88 -9.38 8.57
CA LYS A 134 -5.69 -10.40 9.22
C LYS A 134 -4.86 -11.06 10.32
N PHE A 135 -5.33 -10.94 11.56
CA PHE A 135 -4.76 -11.64 12.71
C PHE A 135 -5.57 -12.91 12.97
N TYR A 136 -4.89 -14.04 13.06
CA TYR A 136 -5.49 -15.31 13.44
C TYR A 136 -5.32 -15.51 14.95
N THR A 137 -6.25 -14.97 15.72
CA THR A 137 -6.16 -14.99 17.19
C THR A 137 -6.88 -16.19 17.79
N GLU A 138 -6.62 -16.50 19.04
CA GLU A 138 -7.34 -17.53 19.78
C GLU A 138 -8.79 -17.12 20.15
N GLU A 139 -9.15 -15.84 19.94
CA GLU A 139 -10.51 -15.31 20.17
C GLU A 139 -11.31 -15.19 18.87
N GLY A 140 -10.70 -15.48 17.73
CA GLY A 140 -11.28 -15.36 16.39
C GLY A 140 -10.34 -14.60 15.45
N ASN A 141 -10.76 -14.42 14.19
CA ASN A 141 -10.04 -13.54 13.28
C ASN A 141 -10.33 -12.09 13.63
N TYR A 142 -9.26 -11.27 13.68
CA TYR A 142 -9.35 -9.83 13.75
C TYR A 142 -8.75 -9.23 12.48
N ASP A 143 -9.48 -8.34 11.80
CA ASP A 143 -9.01 -7.70 10.57
C ASP A 143 -8.86 -6.19 10.76
N LEU A 144 -7.62 -5.69 10.66
CA LEU A 144 -7.34 -4.26 10.59
C LEU A 144 -7.18 -3.86 9.12
N VAL A 145 -8.24 -3.31 8.55
CA VAL A 145 -8.33 -3.03 7.10
C VAL A 145 -8.13 -1.54 6.84
N GLY A 146 -6.89 -1.18 6.62
CA GLY A 146 -6.43 0.19 6.47
C GLY A 146 -5.80 0.53 5.13
N ASN A 147 -5.17 1.71 5.09
CA ASN A 147 -4.47 2.26 3.95
C ASN A 147 -3.13 2.89 4.38
N ASN A 148 -2.28 3.23 3.41
CA ASN A 148 -1.05 4.01 3.66
C ASN A 148 -1.31 5.52 3.86
N MET A 149 -2.56 5.94 3.88
CA MET A 149 -3.01 7.29 4.18
C MET A 149 -4.05 7.23 5.31
N PRO A 150 -3.98 8.15 6.30
CA PRO A 150 -4.80 8.07 7.52
C PRO A 150 -6.22 8.59 7.35
N VAL A 151 -6.54 9.18 6.21
CA VAL A 151 -7.83 9.80 5.89
C VAL A 151 -8.41 9.23 4.61
N PHE A 152 -9.68 9.56 4.32
CA PHE A 152 -10.35 9.14 3.11
C PHE A 152 -10.98 10.33 2.37
N PHE A 153 -11.45 10.11 1.12
CA PHE A 153 -11.99 11.16 0.25
C PHE A 153 -13.36 11.65 0.64
N ILE A 154 -14.13 10.84 1.37
CA ILE A 154 -15.53 11.07 1.70
C ILE A 154 -15.79 10.81 3.17
N GLN A 155 -16.81 11.49 3.71
CA GLN A 155 -17.22 11.40 5.10
C GLN A 155 -18.31 10.35 5.33
N ASP A 156 -19.09 10.02 4.30
CA ASP A 156 -20.24 9.12 4.39
C ASP A 156 -20.15 8.04 3.31
N ALA A 157 -20.42 6.79 3.68
CA ALA A 157 -20.39 5.65 2.77
C ALA A 157 -21.38 5.76 1.60
N MET A 158 -22.42 6.60 1.71
CA MET A 158 -23.35 6.88 0.62
C MET A 158 -22.64 7.38 -0.64
N ASN A 159 -21.55 8.15 -0.48
CA ASN A 159 -20.78 8.73 -1.57
C ASN A 159 -19.69 7.76 -2.14
N PHE A 160 -19.55 6.55 -1.56
CA PHE A 160 -18.49 5.64 -2.01
C PHE A 160 -18.66 5.15 -3.45
N PRO A 161 -19.87 4.73 -3.90
CA PRO A 161 -20.07 4.37 -5.31
C PRO A 161 -19.73 5.52 -6.27
N ASP A 162 -20.13 6.75 -5.95
CA ASP A 162 -19.89 7.92 -6.80
C ASP A 162 -18.40 8.26 -6.89
N LEU A 163 -17.68 8.22 -5.77
CA LEU A 163 -16.23 8.37 -5.75
C LEU A 163 -15.54 7.31 -6.63
N VAL A 164 -15.97 6.05 -6.52
CA VAL A 164 -15.39 4.94 -7.29
C VAL A 164 -15.69 5.09 -8.77
N HIS A 165 -16.92 5.44 -9.15
CA HIS A 165 -17.27 5.74 -10.55
C HIS A 165 -16.47 6.91 -11.10
N ALA A 166 -16.22 7.94 -10.30
CA ALA A 166 -15.43 9.11 -10.71
C ALA A 166 -13.96 8.78 -10.97
N VAL A 167 -13.34 7.91 -10.13
CA VAL A 167 -11.90 7.60 -10.23
C VAL A 167 -11.58 6.46 -11.21
N LYS A 168 -12.54 5.54 -11.44
CA LYS A 168 -12.40 4.44 -12.39
C LYS A 168 -12.38 4.95 -13.83
N PRO A 169 -11.99 4.09 -14.79
CA PRO A 169 -12.08 4.44 -16.20
C PRO A 169 -13.46 4.96 -16.61
N GLU A 170 -13.49 5.92 -17.54
CA GLU A 170 -14.73 6.48 -18.04
C GLU A 170 -15.57 5.40 -18.74
N PRO A 171 -16.89 5.32 -18.49
CA PRO A 171 -17.71 4.17 -18.87
C PRO A 171 -17.90 4.00 -20.38
N HIS A 172 -17.71 5.06 -21.18
CA HIS A 172 -17.90 5.02 -22.63
C HIS A 172 -16.69 4.52 -23.42
N ASN A 173 -15.49 4.54 -22.80
CA ASN A 173 -14.24 4.20 -23.50
C ASN A 173 -13.26 3.36 -22.67
N GLU A 174 -13.54 3.16 -21.36
CA GLU A 174 -12.69 2.45 -20.40
C GLU A 174 -11.28 3.07 -20.25
N ILE A 175 -11.15 4.39 -20.39
CA ILE A 175 -9.92 5.19 -20.23
C ILE A 175 -10.10 6.18 -19.07
N PRO A 176 -9.05 6.46 -18.25
CA PRO A 176 -7.73 5.86 -18.23
C PRO A 176 -7.63 4.66 -17.29
N GLN A 177 -6.67 3.77 -17.53
CA GLN A 177 -6.35 2.69 -16.61
C GLN A 177 -5.45 3.18 -15.46
N ALA A 178 -5.87 2.94 -14.23
CA ALA A 178 -5.08 3.20 -13.00
C ALA A 178 -4.54 4.64 -12.88
N ALA A 179 -5.34 5.65 -13.23
CA ALA A 179 -4.94 7.05 -13.14
C ALA A 179 -6.09 7.93 -12.69
N ALA A 180 -5.83 8.85 -11.77
CA ALA A 180 -6.76 9.90 -11.34
C ALA A 180 -6.77 11.12 -12.30
N ALA A 181 -5.84 11.19 -13.24
CA ALA A 181 -5.61 12.33 -14.12
C ALA A 181 -6.62 12.39 -15.29
N HIS A 182 -7.90 12.58 -15.00
CA HIS A 182 -8.97 12.72 -16.00
C HIS A 182 -10.17 13.51 -15.47
N ASP A 183 -11.06 13.89 -16.38
CA ASP A 183 -12.14 14.83 -16.12
C ASP A 183 -13.08 14.37 -15.01
N THR A 184 -13.57 13.13 -15.01
CA THR A 184 -14.59 12.67 -14.07
C THR A 184 -14.13 12.69 -12.62
N PHE A 185 -12.88 12.28 -12.38
CA PHE A 185 -12.32 12.34 -11.02
C PHE A 185 -12.23 13.77 -10.50
N TRP A 186 -11.62 14.67 -11.27
CA TRP A 186 -11.44 16.07 -10.84
C TRP A 186 -12.73 16.87 -10.84
N ASP A 187 -13.72 16.49 -11.66
CA ASP A 187 -15.07 17.05 -11.57
C ASP A 187 -15.70 16.74 -10.21
N PHE A 188 -15.74 15.45 -9.84
CA PHE A 188 -16.24 15.01 -8.54
C PHE A 188 -15.52 15.72 -7.39
N ILE A 189 -14.18 15.69 -7.36
CA ILE A 189 -13.37 16.29 -6.30
C ILE A 189 -13.63 17.79 -6.16
N SER A 190 -13.73 18.52 -7.27
CA SER A 190 -13.93 19.97 -7.25
C SER A 190 -15.32 20.39 -6.76
N LEU A 191 -16.30 19.46 -6.80
CA LEU A 191 -17.67 19.65 -6.31
C LEU A 191 -17.89 19.13 -4.88
N MET A 192 -16.95 18.30 -4.37
CA MET A 192 -17.00 17.63 -3.06
C MET A 192 -15.79 18.03 -2.21
N PRO A 193 -15.81 19.22 -1.57
CA PRO A 193 -14.64 19.76 -0.87
C PRO A 193 -14.20 18.95 0.35
N GLU A 194 -15.03 18.06 0.88
CA GLU A 194 -14.66 17.12 1.95
C GLU A 194 -13.45 16.23 1.58
N SER A 195 -13.16 16.10 0.27
CA SER A 195 -12.01 15.36 -0.23
C SER A 195 -10.68 16.10 -0.11
N MET A 196 -10.67 17.41 0.20
CA MET A 196 -9.45 18.23 0.08
C MET A 196 -8.29 17.78 0.94
N HIS A 197 -8.53 17.32 2.18
CA HIS A 197 -7.45 16.81 3.01
C HIS A 197 -6.83 15.55 2.38
N MET A 198 -7.66 14.61 1.95
CA MET A 198 -7.18 13.40 1.27
C MET A 198 -6.48 13.72 -0.06
N ILE A 199 -6.93 14.73 -0.80
CA ILE A 199 -6.27 15.17 -2.03
C ILE A 199 -4.86 15.69 -1.76
N MET A 200 -4.63 16.41 -0.67
CA MET A 200 -3.27 16.83 -0.31
C MET A 200 -2.35 15.63 -0.07
N TRP A 201 -2.84 14.58 0.60
CA TRP A 201 -2.11 13.32 0.75
C TRP A 201 -1.88 12.61 -0.58
N ALA A 202 -2.89 12.54 -1.45
CA ALA A 202 -2.79 11.88 -2.75
C ALA A 202 -1.83 12.60 -3.71
N MET A 203 -1.70 13.92 -3.60
CA MET A 203 -0.76 14.72 -4.40
C MET A 203 0.66 14.73 -3.78
N SER A 204 0.84 14.24 -2.57
CA SER A 204 2.15 14.14 -1.93
C SER A 204 2.93 12.90 -2.41
N ASP A 205 4.18 12.79 -1.96
CA ASP A 205 5.06 11.67 -2.23
C ASP A 205 4.57 10.35 -1.60
N ARG A 206 3.67 10.42 -0.62
CA ARG A 206 3.07 9.23 0.01
C ARG A 206 2.23 8.39 -0.95
N ALA A 207 1.77 8.97 -2.05
CA ALA A 207 1.03 8.26 -3.10
C ALA A 207 1.91 7.44 -4.06
N ILE A 208 3.23 7.57 -3.99
CA ILE A 208 4.21 6.88 -4.84
C ILE A 208 5.36 6.30 -4.00
N PRO A 209 5.06 5.35 -3.10
CA PRO A 209 6.08 4.79 -2.21
C PRO A 209 7.18 4.07 -3.01
N ARG A 210 8.42 4.14 -2.51
CA ARG A 210 9.56 3.42 -3.10
C ARG A 210 9.36 1.91 -3.06
N SER A 211 8.72 1.41 -2.01
CA SER A 211 8.45 -0.01 -1.77
C SER A 211 7.23 -0.17 -0.87
N LEU A 212 6.52 -1.29 -0.99
CA LEU A 212 5.49 -1.68 -0.02
C LEU A 212 6.05 -1.82 1.40
N ARG A 213 7.35 -2.12 1.53
CA ARG A 213 8.07 -2.24 2.81
C ARG A 213 8.43 -0.90 3.44
N MET A 214 8.25 0.20 2.73
CA MET A 214 8.67 1.55 3.08
C MET A 214 7.49 2.53 3.10
N MET A 215 6.33 2.08 3.50
CA MET A 215 5.13 2.90 3.67
C MET A 215 4.48 2.64 5.02
N GLU A 216 3.87 3.65 5.59
CA GLU A 216 3.02 3.53 6.76
C GLU A 216 1.70 2.84 6.42
N GLY A 217 1.00 2.37 7.46
CA GLY A 217 -0.37 1.92 7.36
C GLY A 217 -1.21 2.54 8.48
N PHE A 218 -2.48 2.79 8.19
CA PHE A 218 -3.40 3.43 9.14
C PHE A 218 -4.72 2.69 9.16
N GLY A 219 -5.31 2.55 10.34
CA GLY A 219 -6.65 1.98 10.49
C GLY A 219 -7.75 2.90 9.93
N VAL A 220 -7.42 4.15 9.63
CA VAL A 220 -8.28 5.24 9.15
C VAL A 220 -9.31 5.66 10.18
N HIS A 221 -10.24 4.76 10.53
CA HIS A 221 -11.33 5.03 11.46
C HIS A 221 -10.88 5.10 12.92
N THR A 222 -11.68 5.75 13.73
CA THR A 222 -11.65 5.63 15.18
C THR A 222 -12.46 4.42 15.58
N PHE A 223 -11.85 3.48 16.34
CA PHE A 223 -12.50 2.34 16.96
C PHE A 223 -12.62 2.55 18.47
N ARG A 224 -13.26 1.62 19.17
CA ARG A 224 -13.33 1.60 20.64
C ARG A 224 -12.54 0.41 21.18
N PHE A 225 -11.75 0.66 22.21
CA PHE A 225 -11.27 -0.37 23.11
C PHE A 225 -12.20 -0.45 24.32
N ILE A 226 -12.52 -1.67 24.74
CA ILE A 226 -13.37 -1.95 25.91
C ILE A 226 -12.58 -2.81 26.89
N ASN A 227 -12.32 -2.29 28.07
CA ASN A 227 -11.58 -3.01 29.11
C ASN A 227 -12.46 -3.99 29.90
N GLU A 228 -11.88 -4.71 30.86
CA GLU A 228 -12.60 -5.68 31.71
C GLU A 228 -13.73 -5.04 32.55
N GLN A 229 -13.64 -3.74 32.84
CA GLN A 229 -14.64 -2.98 33.59
C GLN A 229 -15.75 -2.42 32.68
N GLY A 230 -15.67 -2.65 31.36
CA GLY A 230 -16.60 -2.10 30.38
C GLY A 230 -16.33 -0.63 30.02
N LYS A 231 -15.22 -0.04 30.50
CA LYS A 231 -14.84 1.34 30.13
C LYS A 231 -14.38 1.37 28.68
N SER A 232 -14.92 2.35 27.92
CA SER A 232 -14.56 2.62 26.54
C SER A 232 -13.42 3.62 26.45
N THR A 233 -12.53 3.43 25.45
CA THR A 233 -11.48 4.36 25.04
C THR A 233 -11.39 4.36 23.54
N PHE A 234 -11.42 5.51 22.90
CA PHE A 234 -11.22 5.62 21.46
C PHE A 234 -9.79 5.27 21.07
N VAL A 235 -9.63 4.60 19.94
CA VAL A 235 -8.32 4.19 19.43
C VAL A 235 -8.21 4.42 17.93
N LYS A 236 -7.06 4.98 17.50
CA LYS A 236 -6.60 4.97 16.10
C LYS A 236 -5.33 4.13 15.98
N PHE A 237 -5.23 3.33 14.92
CA PHE A 237 -4.12 2.40 14.69
C PHE A 237 -3.17 2.91 13.62
N HIS A 238 -1.86 2.73 13.87
CA HIS A 238 -0.76 3.14 13.00
C HIS A 238 0.23 1.99 12.80
N TRP A 239 0.64 1.75 11.56
CA TRP A 239 1.77 0.88 11.23
C TRP A 239 2.95 1.74 10.79
N LYS A 240 4.04 1.72 11.55
CA LYS A 240 5.26 2.48 11.24
C LYS A 240 6.35 1.53 10.72
N PRO A 241 6.78 1.64 9.44
CA PRO A 241 7.78 0.73 8.87
C PRO A 241 9.14 0.94 9.53
N LYS A 242 9.81 -0.16 9.90
CA LYS A 242 11.17 -0.07 10.47
C LYS A 242 12.21 0.41 9.47
N LEU A 243 12.01 0.19 8.17
CA LEU A 243 12.84 0.74 7.10
C LEU A 243 12.66 2.24 6.88
N GLY A 244 11.65 2.85 7.53
CA GLY A 244 11.26 4.24 7.29
C GLY A 244 10.37 4.40 6.07
N VAL A 245 9.84 5.62 5.89
CA VAL A 245 8.99 5.98 4.75
C VAL A 245 9.87 6.62 3.67
N HIS A 246 9.77 6.08 2.46
CA HIS A 246 10.52 6.57 1.31
C HIS A 246 9.64 6.54 0.06
N SER A 247 9.81 7.52 -0.80
CA SER A 247 9.09 7.65 -2.08
C SER A 247 10.04 7.62 -3.27
N VAL A 248 9.47 7.52 -4.46
CA VAL A 248 10.11 7.83 -5.73
C VAL A 248 9.61 9.17 -6.24
N LEU A 249 10.24 9.73 -7.29
CA LEU A 249 9.70 10.88 -8.02
C LEU A 249 8.65 10.43 -9.04
N TRP A 250 7.77 11.35 -9.48
CA TRP A 250 6.71 10.99 -10.42
C TRP A 250 7.22 10.50 -11.78
N ASP A 251 8.23 11.16 -12.36
CA ASP A 251 8.89 10.69 -13.60
C ASP A 251 9.51 9.29 -13.41
N GLU A 252 10.12 9.05 -12.26
CA GLU A 252 10.68 7.75 -11.89
C GLU A 252 9.58 6.69 -11.80
N ALA A 253 8.45 6.98 -11.15
CA ALA A 253 7.31 6.07 -11.03
C ALA A 253 6.74 5.68 -12.41
N GLN A 254 6.62 6.64 -13.33
CA GLN A 254 6.17 6.39 -14.69
C GLN A 254 7.15 5.50 -15.48
N LYS A 255 8.45 5.77 -15.37
CA LYS A 255 9.50 4.96 -16.00
C LYS A 255 9.55 3.54 -15.42
N ILE A 256 9.44 3.38 -14.09
CA ILE A 256 9.35 2.06 -13.45
C ILE A 256 8.14 1.30 -13.98
N SER A 257 6.96 1.93 -14.05
CA SER A 257 5.74 1.30 -14.56
C SER A 257 5.90 0.74 -15.98
N GLY A 258 6.72 1.39 -16.80
CA GLY A 258 7.04 0.93 -18.15
C GLY A 258 8.13 -0.14 -18.23
N LYS A 259 9.03 -0.21 -17.24
CA LYS A 259 10.14 -1.17 -17.21
C LYS A 259 9.81 -2.43 -16.43
N ASP A 260 9.11 -2.30 -15.31
CA ASP A 260 8.65 -3.41 -14.46
C ASP A 260 7.32 -3.03 -13.79
N SER A 261 6.21 -3.44 -14.39
CA SER A 261 4.86 -3.20 -13.83
C SER A 261 4.66 -3.87 -12.47
N ASP A 262 5.43 -4.90 -12.14
CA ASP A 262 5.37 -5.67 -10.90
C ASP A 262 6.44 -5.26 -9.86
N PHE A 263 7.01 -4.08 -9.99
CA PHE A 263 8.15 -3.61 -9.20
C PHE A 263 7.95 -3.75 -7.68
N HIS A 264 6.82 -3.31 -7.14
CA HIS A 264 6.53 -3.43 -5.71
C HIS A 264 6.27 -4.88 -5.29
N LYS A 265 5.54 -5.62 -6.13
CA LYS A 265 5.26 -7.04 -5.89
C LYS A 265 6.56 -7.84 -5.84
N ARG A 266 7.44 -7.62 -6.81
CA ARG A 266 8.76 -8.26 -6.89
C ARG A 266 9.65 -7.87 -5.70
N ASP A 267 9.68 -6.59 -5.34
CA ASP A 267 10.48 -6.10 -4.22
C ASP A 267 10.09 -6.75 -2.88
N LEU A 268 8.79 -6.91 -2.62
CA LEU A 268 8.31 -7.59 -1.42
C LEU A 268 8.64 -9.09 -1.45
N TRP A 269 8.37 -9.74 -2.58
CA TRP A 269 8.62 -11.16 -2.76
C TRP A 269 10.10 -11.51 -2.59
N ASP A 270 10.96 -10.84 -3.34
CA ASP A 270 12.42 -11.08 -3.33
C ASP A 270 13.03 -10.81 -1.95
N ALA A 271 12.55 -9.80 -1.23
CA ALA A 271 13.03 -9.49 0.11
C ALA A 271 12.75 -10.66 1.06
N ILE A 272 11.52 -11.16 1.09
CA ILE A 272 11.12 -12.29 1.95
C ILE A 272 11.87 -13.58 1.54
N ASP A 273 11.98 -13.86 0.24
CA ASP A 273 12.66 -15.04 -0.29
C ASP A 273 14.15 -15.06 0.06
N ASN A 274 14.78 -13.89 0.08
CA ASN A 274 16.18 -13.73 0.51
C ASN A 274 16.38 -13.69 2.03
N GLY A 275 15.30 -13.82 2.84
CA GLY A 275 15.35 -13.79 4.30
C GLY A 275 15.35 -12.38 4.90
N ASP A 276 15.05 -11.36 4.09
CA ASP A 276 14.98 -9.95 4.48
C ASP A 276 13.56 -9.62 4.93
N SER A 277 13.15 -10.15 6.09
CA SER A 277 11.78 -10.01 6.61
C SER A 277 11.45 -8.55 6.93
N PRO A 278 10.53 -7.90 6.20
CA PRO A 278 10.13 -6.54 6.50
C PRO A 278 9.31 -6.46 7.78
N GLU A 279 9.47 -5.35 8.52
CA GLU A 279 8.86 -5.15 9.82
C GLU A 279 8.16 -3.81 9.94
N TRP A 280 7.03 -3.81 10.66
CA TRP A 280 6.30 -2.62 11.08
C TRP A 280 6.02 -2.65 12.56
N GLU A 281 6.11 -1.50 13.21
CA GLU A 281 5.64 -1.32 14.56
C GLU A 281 4.17 -0.88 14.55
N LEU A 282 3.35 -1.60 15.33
CA LEU A 282 1.98 -1.17 15.59
C LEU A 282 2.01 -0.08 16.66
N GLY A 283 1.42 1.05 16.34
CA GLY A 283 1.18 2.14 17.24
C GLY A 283 -0.30 2.41 17.45
N VAL A 284 -0.65 2.97 18.59
CA VAL A 284 -2.00 3.39 18.94
C VAL A 284 -2.02 4.82 19.46
N GLN A 285 -3.02 5.59 19.05
CA GLN A 285 -3.41 6.83 19.71
C GLN A 285 -4.67 6.55 20.51
N LEU A 286 -4.65 6.88 21.81
CA LEU A 286 -5.73 6.58 22.75
C LEU A 286 -6.35 7.87 23.25
N VAL A 287 -7.67 7.99 23.16
CA VAL A 287 -8.44 9.15 23.62
C VAL A 287 -9.53 8.64 24.56
N PRO A 288 -9.57 9.11 25.84
CA PRO A 288 -10.66 8.79 26.74
C PRO A 288 -12.02 9.19 26.12
N GLU A 289 -13.08 8.44 26.39
CA GLU A 289 -14.41 8.71 25.85
C GLU A 289 -14.93 10.09 26.27
N GLU A 290 -14.61 10.53 27.48
CA GLU A 290 -14.92 11.85 28.03
C GLU A 290 -14.26 13.01 27.25
N ASP A 291 -13.21 12.75 26.47
CA ASP A 291 -12.47 13.70 25.65
C ASP A 291 -12.92 13.72 24.17
N GLU A 292 -14.02 13.05 23.81
CA GLU A 292 -14.53 12.94 22.41
C GLU A 292 -14.61 14.30 21.70
N HIS A 293 -15.06 15.34 22.43
CA HIS A 293 -15.28 16.68 21.88
C HIS A 293 -14.19 17.71 22.28
N LYS A 294 -13.00 17.22 22.70
CA LYS A 294 -11.90 18.08 23.14
C LYS A 294 -11.17 18.77 21.99
N PHE A 295 -11.19 18.16 20.82
CA PHE A 295 -10.46 18.60 19.64
C PHE A 295 -11.28 19.67 18.88
N ASP A 296 -10.59 20.42 18.01
CA ASP A 296 -11.24 21.35 17.06
C ASP A 296 -11.79 20.62 15.81
N PHE A 297 -11.78 19.29 15.79
CA PHE A 297 -12.35 18.43 14.78
C PHE A 297 -13.12 17.28 15.42
N ASP A 298 -13.98 16.62 14.64
CA ASP A 298 -14.72 15.45 15.09
C ASP A 298 -13.88 14.18 14.90
N LEU A 299 -13.73 13.38 15.96
CA LEU A 299 -12.99 12.11 15.94
C LEU A 299 -13.60 11.05 15.03
N LEU A 300 -14.90 11.19 14.71
CA LEU A 300 -15.64 10.28 13.86
C LEU A 300 -15.66 10.70 12.39
N ASP A 301 -15.03 11.84 12.07
CA ASP A 301 -14.85 12.27 10.68
C ASP A 301 -13.67 11.54 10.04
N PRO A 302 -13.90 10.64 9.06
CA PRO A 302 -12.84 9.86 8.41
C PRO A 302 -11.90 10.70 7.52
N THR A 303 -12.15 12.00 7.39
CA THR A 303 -11.24 12.96 6.73
C THR A 303 -10.29 13.64 7.69
N LYS A 304 -10.31 13.26 8.97
CA LYS A 304 -9.51 13.89 10.04
C LYS A 304 -8.50 12.93 10.65
N ILE A 305 -7.36 13.49 11.04
CA ILE A 305 -6.33 12.83 11.86
C ILE A 305 -6.31 13.43 13.26
N ILE A 306 -5.75 12.70 14.20
CA ILE A 306 -5.28 13.28 15.46
C ILE A 306 -3.79 13.59 15.27
N PRO A 307 -3.35 14.86 15.29
CA PRO A 307 -1.93 15.18 15.19
C PRO A 307 -1.10 14.45 16.26
N GLU A 308 0.06 13.91 15.89
CA GLU A 308 0.93 13.21 16.88
C GLU A 308 1.46 14.17 17.95
N SER A 309 1.52 15.46 17.67
CA SER A 309 1.84 16.51 18.62
C SER A 309 0.74 16.74 19.68
N GLU A 310 -0.52 16.37 19.41
CA GLU A 310 -1.63 16.46 20.37
C GLU A 310 -1.82 15.16 21.14
N VAL A 311 -1.80 14.01 20.46
CA VAL A 311 -1.85 12.69 21.07
C VAL A 311 -0.74 11.83 20.47
N PRO A 312 0.36 11.59 21.19
CA PRO A 312 1.47 10.81 20.70
C PRO A 312 1.08 9.35 20.39
N VAL A 313 1.66 8.80 19.33
CA VAL A 313 1.51 7.39 18.98
C VAL A 313 2.34 6.53 19.92
N GLN A 314 1.68 5.63 20.65
CA GLN A 314 2.32 4.65 21.54
C GLN A 314 2.61 3.37 20.77
N LEU A 315 3.88 3.00 20.63
CA LEU A 315 4.29 1.76 19.97
C LEU A 315 4.07 0.57 20.90
N VAL A 316 3.34 -0.46 20.43
CA VAL A 316 2.87 -1.56 21.29
C VAL A 316 3.30 -2.94 20.82
N GLY A 317 3.66 -3.13 19.55
CA GLY A 317 4.05 -4.44 19.03
C GLY A 317 4.74 -4.35 17.68
N THR A 318 5.31 -5.45 17.23
CA THR A 318 5.98 -5.56 15.91
C THR A 318 5.32 -6.65 15.06
N MET A 319 5.02 -6.33 13.82
CA MET A 319 4.66 -7.28 12.77
C MET A 319 5.87 -7.55 11.90
N THR A 320 6.20 -8.82 11.70
CA THR A 320 7.28 -9.29 10.83
C THR A 320 6.68 -10.16 9.74
N LEU A 321 6.92 -9.83 8.46
CA LEU A 321 6.50 -10.66 7.33
C LEU A 321 7.69 -11.51 6.88
N ASN A 322 7.58 -12.83 7.05
CA ASN A 322 8.70 -13.75 6.90
C ASN A 322 8.45 -14.93 5.94
N ARG A 323 7.29 -14.95 5.27
CA ARG A 323 6.96 -16.03 4.33
C ARG A 323 6.10 -15.54 3.18
N ASN A 324 6.50 -15.88 1.96
CA ASN A 324 5.68 -15.69 0.76
C ASN A 324 4.52 -16.71 0.72
N PRO A 325 3.38 -16.40 0.06
CA PRO A 325 2.34 -17.38 -0.24
C PRO A 325 2.89 -18.53 -1.11
N GLU A 326 2.41 -19.74 -0.87
CA GLU A 326 2.69 -20.87 -1.78
C GLU A 326 1.95 -20.73 -3.11
N ASN A 327 0.71 -20.19 -3.05
CA ASN A 327 -0.11 -19.98 -4.25
C ASN A 327 -0.84 -18.66 -4.19
N PHE A 328 -0.59 -17.82 -5.19
CA PHE A 328 -1.18 -16.49 -5.27
C PHE A 328 -2.72 -16.50 -5.28
N PHE A 329 -3.33 -17.40 -6.07
CA PHE A 329 -4.78 -17.47 -6.17
C PHE A 329 -5.41 -17.95 -4.86
N ALA A 330 -4.92 -19.07 -4.33
CA ALA A 330 -5.48 -19.70 -3.13
C ALA A 330 -5.38 -18.79 -1.89
N GLU A 331 -4.31 -18.01 -1.78
CA GLU A 331 -4.02 -17.24 -0.59
C GLU A 331 -4.24 -15.73 -0.79
N THR A 332 -3.64 -15.11 -1.80
CA THR A 332 -3.71 -13.65 -2.01
C THR A 332 -4.98 -13.21 -2.73
N GLU A 333 -5.43 -13.98 -3.73
CA GLU A 333 -6.65 -13.64 -4.49
C GLU A 333 -7.91 -13.94 -3.69
N GLN A 334 -7.97 -15.09 -3.02
CA GLN A 334 -9.15 -15.53 -2.26
C GLN A 334 -9.25 -14.99 -0.84
N VAL A 335 -8.23 -14.33 -0.30
CA VAL A 335 -8.35 -13.74 1.05
C VAL A 335 -9.46 -12.71 1.10
N ALA A 336 -10.31 -12.83 2.13
CA ALA A 336 -11.42 -11.93 2.43
C ALA A 336 -11.15 -11.18 3.72
N PHE A 337 -10.96 -9.87 3.62
CA PHE A 337 -10.87 -8.98 4.77
C PHE A 337 -12.22 -8.34 5.07
N HIS A 338 -12.46 -8.01 6.34
CA HIS A 338 -13.68 -7.34 6.78
C HIS A 338 -13.41 -6.49 8.03
N PRO A 339 -13.64 -5.17 8.01
CA PRO A 339 -13.43 -4.33 9.20
C PRO A 339 -14.37 -4.69 10.37
N GLY A 340 -15.41 -5.46 10.11
CA GLY A 340 -16.32 -6.03 11.11
C GLY A 340 -15.82 -7.33 11.76
N HIS A 341 -14.68 -7.89 11.32
CA HIS A 341 -14.04 -8.98 12.04
C HIS A 341 -13.31 -8.40 13.25
N ILE A 342 -13.98 -8.33 14.38
CA ILE A 342 -13.47 -7.87 15.66
C ILE A 342 -13.49 -8.98 16.70
N ILE A 343 -12.75 -8.79 17.78
CA ILE A 343 -12.64 -9.71 18.90
C ILE A 343 -13.12 -9.03 20.20
N PRO A 344 -13.45 -9.77 21.26
CA PRO A 344 -13.86 -9.17 22.54
C PRO A 344 -12.84 -8.11 23.01
N GLY A 345 -13.34 -6.94 23.38
CA GLY A 345 -12.50 -5.80 23.79
C GLY A 345 -12.24 -4.77 22.70
N ILE A 346 -12.74 -4.97 21.49
CA ILE A 346 -12.76 -4.00 20.39
C ILE A 346 -14.20 -3.80 19.95
N ASP A 347 -14.63 -2.57 19.66
CA ASP A 347 -15.94 -2.26 19.13
C ASP A 347 -15.91 -1.08 18.16
N PHE A 348 -17.03 -0.81 17.53
CA PHE A 348 -17.21 0.20 16.50
C PHE A 348 -17.54 1.57 17.08
N THR A 349 -17.45 2.57 16.24
CA THR A 349 -17.94 3.94 16.48
C THR A 349 -19.05 4.28 15.50
N ASN A 350 -19.64 5.45 15.67
CA ASN A 350 -20.68 5.98 14.80
C ASN A 350 -20.12 6.70 13.54
N ASP A 351 -18.86 6.44 13.16
CA ASP A 351 -18.27 6.91 11.91
C ASP A 351 -19.11 6.41 10.72
N PRO A 352 -19.76 7.28 9.93
CA PRO A 352 -20.71 6.85 8.89
C PRO A 352 -20.04 6.13 7.73
N LEU A 353 -18.75 6.35 7.49
CA LEU A 353 -18.00 5.60 6.50
C LEU A 353 -17.67 4.18 7.02
N LEU A 354 -17.27 4.04 8.30
CA LEU A 354 -17.06 2.75 8.93
C LEU A 354 -18.33 1.89 8.89
N GLN A 355 -19.48 2.47 9.27
CA GLN A 355 -20.75 1.76 9.31
C GLN A 355 -21.14 1.19 7.93
N GLY A 356 -20.93 1.93 6.85
CA GLY A 356 -21.18 1.41 5.49
C GLY A 356 -20.20 0.29 5.08
N ARG A 357 -18.95 0.34 5.55
CA ARG A 357 -17.96 -0.71 5.33
C ARG A 357 -18.37 -2.04 6.00
N LEU A 358 -19.06 -2.00 7.15
CA LEU A 358 -19.54 -3.20 7.84
C LEU A 358 -20.56 -4.01 7.03
N PHE A 359 -21.26 -3.39 6.10
CA PHE A 359 -22.11 -4.07 5.13
C PHE A 359 -21.33 -4.47 3.86
N SER A 360 -20.66 -3.54 3.24
CA SER A 360 -20.06 -3.67 1.89
C SER A 360 -19.09 -4.84 1.77
N TYR A 361 -18.24 -5.07 2.78
CA TYR A 361 -17.22 -6.11 2.73
C TYR A 361 -17.78 -7.54 2.76
N THR A 362 -18.92 -7.77 3.41
CA THR A 362 -19.63 -9.06 3.31
C THR A 362 -20.32 -9.19 1.96
N ASP A 363 -21.05 -8.17 1.54
CA ASP A 363 -21.84 -8.16 0.30
C ASP A 363 -20.98 -8.48 -0.93
N THR A 364 -19.86 -7.79 -1.09
CA THR A 364 -18.96 -8.02 -2.22
C THR A 364 -18.33 -9.42 -2.21
N GLN A 365 -18.06 -10.02 -1.04
CA GLN A 365 -17.48 -11.36 -0.95
C GLN A 365 -18.49 -12.45 -1.38
N LEU A 366 -19.78 -12.26 -1.19
CA LEU A 366 -20.80 -13.21 -1.62
C LEU A 366 -20.76 -13.49 -3.12
N SER A 367 -20.67 -12.46 -3.94
CA SER A 367 -20.55 -12.62 -5.40
C SER A 367 -19.14 -12.98 -5.83
N ARG A 368 -18.12 -12.35 -5.23
CA ARG A 368 -16.74 -12.54 -5.64
C ARG A 368 -16.20 -13.93 -5.31
N LEU A 369 -16.54 -14.47 -4.15
CA LEU A 369 -16.13 -15.81 -3.68
C LEU A 369 -17.25 -16.85 -3.79
N GLY A 370 -18.40 -16.46 -4.34
CA GLY A 370 -19.45 -17.35 -4.83
C GLY A 370 -20.35 -17.97 -3.76
N SER A 371 -20.18 -17.67 -2.47
CA SER A 371 -20.94 -18.33 -1.39
C SER A 371 -20.79 -17.63 -0.05
N PRO A 372 -21.80 -17.70 0.85
CA PRO A 372 -21.64 -17.31 2.26
C PRO A 372 -20.62 -18.18 3.01
N ASN A 373 -20.25 -19.34 2.47
CA ASN A 373 -19.22 -20.22 3.04
C ASN A 373 -17.78 -19.82 2.68
N PHE A 374 -17.54 -18.63 2.16
CA PHE A 374 -16.19 -18.16 1.82
C PHE A 374 -15.21 -18.15 3.01
N HIS A 375 -15.71 -18.15 4.24
CA HIS A 375 -14.92 -18.30 5.46
C HIS A 375 -14.34 -19.73 5.64
N GLU A 376 -14.81 -20.73 4.88
CA GLU A 376 -14.24 -22.08 4.86
C GLU A 376 -13.01 -22.20 3.93
N ILE A 377 -12.80 -21.23 3.02
CA ILE A 377 -11.57 -21.15 2.21
C ILE A 377 -10.37 -21.11 3.17
N PRO A 378 -9.34 -21.95 2.99
CA PRO A 378 -8.27 -22.13 3.97
C PRO A 378 -7.65 -20.83 4.48
N ILE A 379 -7.35 -19.85 3.61
CA ILE A 379 -6.76 -18.57 4.02
C ILE A 379 -7.70 -17.74 4.90
N ASN A 380 -9.02 -17.87 4.75
CA ASN A 380 -10.02 -17.10 5.50
C ASN A 380 -10.42 -17.79 6.82
N ARG A 381 -10.18 -19.08 6.92
CA ARG A 381 -10.60 -19.90 8.05
C ARG A 381 -9.91 -19.46 9.34
N SER A 382 -10.70 -19.34 10.43
CA SER A 382 -10.17 -19.14 11.77
C SER A 382 -9.36 -20.35 12.23
N ILE A 383 -8.32 -20.13 13.05
CA ILE A 383 -7.63 -21.22 13.78
C ILE A 383 -8.50 -21.80 14.90
N ASN A 384 -9.56 -21.08 15.30
CA ASN A 384 -10.53 -21.57 16.28
C ASN A 384 -11.62 -22.41 15.60
N PRO A 385 -12.14 -23.45 16.26
CA PRO A 385 -13.28 -24.18 15.73
C PRO A 385 -14.51 -23.29 15.60
N ILE A 386 -15.09 -23.25 14.39
CA ILE A 386 -16.35 -22.53 14.13
C ILE A 386 -17.51 -23.42 14.54
N ARG A 387 -18.36 -22.95 15.47
CA ARG A 387 -19.53 -23.66 15.98
C ARG A 387 -20.73 -22.72 16.00
N ASN A 388 -21.68 -22.94 15.09
CA ASN A 388 -22.91 -22.18 14.96
C ASN A 388 -24.00 -23.05 14.33
N HIS A 389 -25.16 -22.46 14.08
CA HIS A 389 -26.30 -23.13 13.43
C HIS A 389 -26.42 -22.80 11.94
N GLN A 390 -25.41 -22.17 11.33
CA GLN A 390 -25.40 -21.93 9.90
C GLN A 390 -25.12 -23.22 9.15
N ARG A 391 -25.87 -23.46 8.10
CA ARG A 391 -25.87 -24.72 7.36
C ARG A 391 -26.00 -24.46 5.87
N ASP A 392 -25.63 -25.46 5.09
CA ASP A 392 -25.88 -25.55 3.64
C ASP A 392 -25.23 -24.44 2.81
N ALA A 393 -25.82 -24.07 1.67
CA ALA A 393 -25.31 -23.18 0.62
C ALA A 393 -24.09 -23.72 -0.14
N HIS A 394 -23.75 -23.06 -1.27
CA HIS A 394 -22.66 -23.48 -2.14
C HIS A 394 -21.33 -23.62 -1.40
N MET A 395 -20.55 -24.61 -1.78
CA MET A 395 -19.18 -24.86 -1.27
C MET A 395 -19.13 -25.13 0.25
N ARG A 396 -20.22 -25.64 0.85
CA ARG A 396 -20.17 -26.11 2.23
C ARG A 396 -19.27 -27.33 2.33
N MET A 397 -18.15 -27.22 3.04
CA MET A 397 -17.16 -28.28 3.20
C MET A 397 -17.26 -28.98 4.57
N GLN A 398 -17.76 -28.26 5.58
CA GLN A 398 -17.87 -28.76 6.93
C GLN A 398 -19.04 -29.76 7.08
N ILE A 399 -18.78 -30.93 7.66
CA ILE A 399 -19.81 -31.94 7.98
C ILE A 399 -20.24 -31.74 9.43
N ASN A 400 -21.41 -31.16 9.63
CA ASN A 400 -22.00 -31.00 10.96
C ASN A 400 -22.73 -32.27 11.37
N LYS A 401 -22.45 -32.77 12.58
CA LYS A 401 -23.15 -33.92 13.17
C LYS A 401 -24.42 -33.48 13.90
N GLY A 402 -25.37 -34.42 14.06
CA GLY A 402 -26.57 -34.19 14.84
C GLY A 402 -27.79 -33.72 14.01
N ALA A 403 -28.91 -33.58 14.66
CA ALA A 403 -30.20 -33.25 14.05
C ALA A 403 -30.57 -31.75 14.25
N VAL A 404 -29.73 -30.98 14.96
CA VAL A 404 -30.07 -29.62 15.39
C VAL A 404 -29.30 -28.58 14.59
N SER A 405 -30.05 -27.64 14.03
CA SER A 405 -29.47 -26.44 13.34
C SER A 405 -30.14 -25.14 13.81
N TYR A 406 -30.62 -25.10 15.06
CA TYR A 406 -31.32 -23.95 15.64
C TYR A 406 -31.03 -23.80 17.14
N HIS A 407 -31.16 -22.59 17.64
CA HIS A 407 -31.07 -22.25 19.06
C HIS A 407 -32.31 -21.42 19.47
N PRO A 408 -32.94 -21.64 20.63
CA PRO A 408 -32.60 -22.66 21.63
C PRO A 408 -33.07 -24.08 21.21
N ASN A 409 -32.37 -25.09 21.72
CA ASN A 409 -32.74 -26.48 21.52
C ASN A 409 -32.58 -27.28 22.83
N SER A 410 -33.22 -28.42 22.92
CA SER A 410 -33.09 -29.37 24.04
C SER A 410 -32.58 -30.74 23.56
N ILE A 411 -32.60 -30.99 22.26
CA ILE A 411 -32.26 -32.30 21.66
C ILE A 411 -30.76 -32.58 21.86
N ASP A 412 -29.91 -31.60 21.57
CA ASP A 412 -28.44 -31.71 21.72
C ASP A 412 -27.95 -30.99 23.00
N GLY A 413 -28.78 -30.97 24.05
CA GLY A 413 -28.44 -30.37 25.34
C GLY A 413 -28.20 -28.85 25.27
N GLY A 414 -28.83 -28.17 24.30
CA GLY A 414 -28.69 -26.73 24.07
C GLY A 414 -27.46 -26.35 23.25
N CYS A 415 -26.70 -27.31 22.76
CA CYS A 415 -25.44 -27.05 22.03
C CYS A 415 -25.66 -26.76 20.53
N PRO A 416 -24.75 -25.92 19.90
CA PRO A 416 -23.78 -25.05 20.54
C PRO A 416 -24.47 -23.91 21.31
N PHE A 417 -24.05 -23.66 22.55
CA PHE A 417 -24.65 -22.68 23.45
C PHE A 417 -23.89 -21.33 23.40
N GLN A 418 -24.57 -20.28 23.85
CA GLN A 418 -24.00 -18.93 23.97
C GLN A 418 -22.95 -18.87 25.11
N ALA A 419 -21.77 -18.27 24.83
CA ALA A 419 -20.74 -18.10 25.84
C ALA A 419 -21.08 -16.92 26.78
N MET A 420 -20.81 -17.07 28.07
CA MET A 420 -20.93 -15.97 29.01
C MET A 420 -19.79 -14.96 28.77
N MET A 421 -20.01 -13.67 29.08
CA MET A 421 -18.96 -12.63 28.91
C MET A 421 -17.68 -12.98 29.66
N LYS A 422 -17.77 -13.50 30.89
CA LYS A 422 -16.63 -13.96 31.69
C LYS A 422 -15.85 -15.12 31.05
N ASP A 423 -16.46 -15.84 30.12
CA ASP A 423 -15.88 -16.96 29.38
C ASP A 423 -15.48 -16.56 27.94
N GLY A 424 -15.37 -15.25 27.67
CA GLY A 424 -14.93 -14.68 26.39
C GLY A 424 -16.06 -14.41 25.39
N GLY A 425 -17.33 -14.49 25.81
CA GLY A 425 -18.46 -14.11 24.96
C GLY A 425 -18.41 -12.61 24.59
N PHE A 426 -18.57 -12.31 23.30
CA PHE A 426 -18.62 -10.92 22.82
C PHE A 426 -19.90 -10.23 23.33
N HIS A 427 -19.75 -8.99 23.76
CA HIS A 427 -20.86 -8.10 24.12
C HIS A 427 -20.52 -6.71 23.57
N SER A 428 -21.48 -6.11 22.85
CA SER A 428 -21.35 -4.76 22.32
C SER A 428 -21.31 -3.72 23.42
N HIS A 429 -20.57 -2.65 23.21
CA HIS A 429 -20.57 -1.49 24.09
C HIS A 429 -21.97 -0.85 24.14
N GLU A 430 -22.46 -0.58 25.35
CA GLU A 430 -23.74 0.10 25.54
C GLU A 430 -23.55 1.60 25.42
N GLU A 431 -24.05 2.21 24.35
CA GLU A 431 -24.01 3.65 24.12
C GLU A 431 -25.43 4.22 24.20
N ARG A 432 -25.59 5.31 25.00
CA ARG A 432 -26.86 6.03 25.05
C ARG A 432 -27.01 6.91 23.81
N ILE A 433 -28.07 6.75 23.05
CA ILE A 433 -28.46 7.61 21.93
C ILE A 433 -29.75 8.34 22.32
N ASP A 434 -29.67 9.67 22.39
CA ASP A 434 -30.81 10.53 22.68
C ASP A 434 -30.99 11.52 21.49
N SER A 435 -31.53 11.00 20.38
CA SER A 435 -31.66 11.76 19.14
C SER A 435 -32.80 11.25 18.25
N LYS A 436 -33.13 12.00 17.22
CA LYS A 436 -34.13 11.67 16.20
C LYS A 436 -33.46 10.91 15.04
N LYS A 437 -34.17 9.95 14.45
CA LYS A 437 -33.73 9.36 13.16
C LYS A 437 -33.93 10.38 12.05
N ILE A 438 -32.85 10.91 11.51
CA ILE A 438 -32.85 11.90 10.46
C ILE A 438 -31.80 11.55 9.39
N ARG A 439 -32.02 12.00 8.16
CA ARG A 439 -31.04 11.94 7.09
C ARG A 439 -30.30 13.28 7.03
N THR A 440 -29.10 13.32 7.59
CA THR A 440 -28.31 14.57 7.67
C THR A 440 -26.84 14.27 7.80
N ARG A 441 -26.00 15.28 7.63
CA ARG A 441 -24.59 15.28 8.00
C ARG A 441 -24.39 16.21 9.18
N SER A 442 -23.49 15.83 10.12
CA SER A 442 -23.20 16.66 11.29
C SER A 442 -22.61 18.00 10.90
N GLU A 443 -22.94 19.05 11.66
CA GLU A 443 -22.29 20.37 11.52
C GLU A 443 -20.79 20.31 11.85
N SER A 444 -20.37 19.38 12.75
CA SER A 444 -18.97 19.15 13.09
C SER A 444 -18.12 18.65 11.90
N PHE A 445 -18.77 18.20 10.82
CA PHE A 445 -18.11 17.71 9.60
C PHE A 445 -17.92 18.78 8.52
N ARG A 446 -18.27 20.06 8.77
CA ARG A 446 -18.22 21.12 7.74
C ARG A 446 -16.83 21.69 7.47
N ASP A 447 -15.87 21.43 8.33
CA ASP A 447 -14.49 21.85 8.12
C ASP A 447 -13.77 20.89 7.17
N HIS A 448 -13.51 21.35 5.95
CA HIS A 448 -12.87 20.55 4.90
C HIS A 448 -11.43 20.99 4.62
N PHE A 449 -10.98 22.13 5.17
CA PHE A 449 -9.73 22.77 4.76
C PHE A 449 -8.67 22.88 5.87
N SER A 450 -9.06 22.94 7.15
CA SER A 450 -8.10 23.17 8.24
C SER A 450 -6.98 22.11 8.27
N GLN A 451 -7.34 20.84 8.18
CA GLN A 451 -6.32 19.78 8.17
C GLN A 451 -5.64 19.58 6.81
N ALA A 452 -6.24 20.01 5.71
CA ALA A 452 -5.54 20.14 4.43
C ALA A 452 -4.42 21.20 4.52
N LYS A 453 -4.67 22.32 5.21
CA LYS A 453 -3.64 23.34 5.54
C LYS A 453 -2.58 22.76 6.45
N LEU A 454 -2.98 22.10 7.56
CA LEU A 454 -2.07 21.43 8.49
C LEU A 454 -1.11 20.53 7.73
N PHE A 455 -1.62 19.65 6.85
CA PHE A 455 -0.79 18.76 6.06
C PHE A 455 0.19 19.52 5.18
N TYR A 456 -0.29 20.49 4.40
CA TYR A 456 0.56 21.27 3.47
C TYR A 456 1.66 22.06 4.18
N TYR A 457 1.34 22.73 5.27
CA TYR A 457 2.33 23.52 6.02
C TYR A 457 3.29 22.67 6.86
N SER A 458 2.96 21.42 7.13
CA SER A 458 3.86 20.45 7.76
C SER A 458 4.98 19.97 6.84
N GLN A 459 4.78 20.06 5.52
CA GLN A 459 5.73 19.61 4.51
C GLN A 459 6.95 20.55 4.41
N THR A 460 8.11 19.98 4.03
CA THR A 460 9.28 20.78 3.62
C THR A 460 9.02 21.53 2.32
N LYS A 461 9.89 22.48 1.94
CA LYS A 461 9.75 23.20 0.67
C LYS A 461 9.82 22.27 -0.55
N THR A 462 10.67 21.27 -0.51
CA THR A 462 10.77 20.23 -1.53
C THR A 462 9.43 19.45 -1.64
N GLU A 463 8.90 18.94 -0.53
CA GLU A 463 7.63 18.23 -0.53
C GLU A 463 6.47 19.11 -0.98
N GLN A 464 6.45 20.39 -0.59
CA GLN A 464 5.46 21.36 -1.10
C GLN A 464 5.56 21.53 -2.62
N GLN A 465 6.79 21.58 -3.17
CA GLN A 465 6.99 21.67 -4.62
C GLN A 465 6.55 20.39 -5.33
N HIS A 466 6.78 19.21 -4.74
CA HIS A 466 6.26 17.93 -5.28
C HIS A 466 4.73 17.93 -5.37
N ILE A 467 4.05 18.49 -4.35
CA ILE A 467 2.59 18.65 -4.37
C ILE A 467 2.16 19.57 -5.52
N VAL A 468 2.85 20.71 -5.72
CA VAL A 468 2.59 21.59 -6.85
C VAL A 468 2.74 20.84 -8.18
N ASN A 469 3.84 20.12 -8.36
CA ASN A 469 4.16 19.36 -9.57
C ASN A 469 3.09 18.26 -9.84
N ALA A 470 2.62 17.60 -8.78
CA ALA A 470 1.56 16.59 -8.88
C ALA A 470 0.24 17.20 -9.36
N PHE A 471 -0.22 18.30 -8.76
CA PHE A 471 -1.40 19.01 -9.24
C PHE A 471 -1.26 19.49 -10.68
N GLN A 472 -0.10 20.00 -11.05
CA GLN A 472 0.16 20.45 -12.42
C GLN A 472 0.05 19.29 -13.41
N PHE A 473 0.63 18.14 -13.10
CA PHE A 473 0.54 16.95 -13.94
C PHE A 473 -0.91 16.46 -14.07
N GLU A 474 -1.57 16.22 -12.95
CA GLU A 474 -2.93 15.66 -12.90
C GLU A 474 -3.94 16.59 -13.62
N LEU A 475 -3.96 17.87 -13.27
CA LEU A 475 -4.91 18.84 -13.82
C LEU A 475 -4.59 19.21 -15.27
N SER A 476 -3.35 19.08 -15.74
CA SER A 476 -3.02 19.29 -17.16
C SER A 476 -3.66 18.23 -18.07
N LYS A 477 -4.05 17.07 -17.55
CA LYS A 477 -4.75 16.01 -18.28
C LYS A 477 -6.27 16.22 -18.33
N VAL A 478 -6.79 17.08 -17.48
CA VAL A 478 -8.21 17.44 -17.47
C VAL A 478 -8.50 18.30 -18.70
N LYS A 479 -9.45 17.88 -19.52
CA LYS A 479 -9.77 18.53 -20.81
C LYS A 479 -10.67 19.75 -20.65
N ARG A 480 -11.58 19.73 -19.64
CA ARG A 480 -12.57 20.76 -19.41
C ARG A 480 -11.99 21.91 -18.59
N PRO A 481 -11.88 23.14 -19.15
CA PRO A 481 -11.30 24.28 -18.44
C PRO A 481 -12.04 24.62 -17.14
N GLU A 482 -13.38 24.51 -17.14
CA GLU A 482 -14.22 24.82 -15.99
C GLU A 482 -13.92 23.93 -14.76
N ILE A 483 -13.51 22.69 -14.97
CA ILE A 483 -13.10 21.78 -13.88
C ILE A 483 -11.75 22.25 -13.31
N ARG A 484 -10.80 22.60 -14.18
CA ARG A 484 -9.48 23.11 -13.76
C ARG A 484 -9.61 24.40 -12.96
N GLU A 485 -10.44 25.35 -13.43
CA GLU A 485 -10.71 26.62 -12.74
C GLU A 485 -11.34 26.39 -11.37
N ARG A 486 -12.38 25.56 -11.32
CA ARG A 486 -13.08 25.19 -10.08
C ARG A 486 -12.14 24.54 -9.06
N MET A 487 -11.24 23.63 -9.52
CA MET A 487 -10.26 22.99 -8.65
C MET A 487 -9.23 24.00 -8.11
N VAL A 488 -8.71 24.92 -8.95
CA VAL A 488 -7.83 26.00 -8.51
C VAL A 488 -8.52 26.86 -7.43
N ASN A 489 -9.79 27.17 -7.62
CA ASN A 489 -10.57 27.95 -6.64
C ASN A 489 -10.71 27.21 -5.30
N GLN A 490 -10.93 25.89 -5.30
CA GLN A 490 -10.93 25.08 -4.08
C GLN A 490 -9.56 25.12 -3.38
N ILE A 491 -8.45 24.98 -4.13
CA ILE A 491 -7.09 25.00 -3.60
C ILE A 491 -6.76 26.34 -2.90
N THR A 492 -7.39 27.47 -3.30
CA THR A 492 -7.16 28.75 -2.62
C THR A 492 -7.48 28.71 -1.13
N ASN A 493 -8.39 27.82 -0.72
CA ASN A 493 -8.77 27.62 0.68
C ASN A 493 -7.76 26.79 1.48
N VAL A 494 -6.78 26.17 0.82
CA VAL A 494 -5.62 25.54 1.45
C VAL A 494 -4.46 26.53 1.50
N ASP A 495 -4.02 27.01 0.32
CA ASP A 495 -2.95 28.02 0.20
C ASP A 495 -3.07 28.78 -1.13
N LEU A 496 -3.01 30.10 -1.04
CA LEU A 496 -3.18 30.96 -2.22
C LEU A 496 -2.00 30.88 -3.20
N GLU A 497 -0.78 30.76 -2.69
CA GLU A 497 0.43 30.63 -3.53
C GLU A 497 0.51 29.27 -4.22
N LEU A 498 0.10 28.19 -3.53
CA LEU A 498 -0.09 26.88 -4.14
C LEU A 498 -1.07 26.98 -5.34
N ALA A 499 -2.24 27.58 -5.12
CA ALA A 499 -3.25 27.77 -6.16
C ALA A 499 -2.71 28.57 -7.36
N ARG A 500 -1.95 29.66 -7.12
CA ARG A 500 -1.31 30.49 -8.16
C ARG A 500 -0.28 29.69 -8.98
N LYS A 501 0.59 28.93 -8.30
CA LYS A 501 1.59 28.08 -8.96
C LYS A 501 0.93 27.02 -9.85
N VAL A 502 -0.09 26.36 -9.35
CA VAL A 502 -0.84 25.37 -10.11
C VAL A 502 -1.56 26.00 -11.30
N ALA A 503 -2.31 27.10 -11.08
CA ALA A 503 -3.06 27.82 -12.13
C ALA A 503 -2.17 28.20 -13.31
N LYS A 504 -1.00 28.78 -13.02
CA LYS A 504 -0.03 29.23 -14.04
C LYS A 504 0.37 28.12 -14.99
N ALA A 505 0.57 26.89 -14.46
CA ALA A 505 1.05 25.77 -15.27
C ALA A 505 -0.06 25.11 -16.12
N ILE A 506 -1.32 25.19 -15.69
CA ILE A 506 -2.45 24.52 -16.36
C ILE A 506 -3.32 25.46 -17.22
N GLY A 507 -2.85 26.70 -17.43
CA GLY A 507 -3.54 27.67 -18.27
C GLY A 507 -4.81 28.24 -17.66
N VAL A 508 -4.89 28.32 -16.34
CA VAL A 508 -5.94 29.00 -15.59
C VAL A 508 -5.42 30.35 -15.13
N VAL A 509 -6.26 31.38 -15.09
CA VAL A 509 -5.87 32.69 -14.56
C VAL A 509 -5.55 32.56 -13.08
N PRO A 510 -4.33 32.94 -12.63
CA PRO A 510 -3.98 32.84 -11.22
C PRO A 510 -4.93 33.70 -10.34
N PRO A 511 -5.47 33.13 -9.26
CA PRO A 511 -6.40 33.84 -8.39
C PRO A 511 -5.70 34.98 -7.63
N GLU A 512 -6.34 36.14 -7.55
CA GLU A 512 -5.80 37.28 -6.79
C GLU A 512 -6.07 37.18 -5.29
N GLN A 513 -7.15 36.48 -4.91
CA GLN A 513 -7.60 36.30 -3.52
C GLN A 513 -8.18 34.90 -3.32
N ILE A 514 -8.43 34.56 -2.05
CA ILE A 514 -9.12 33.31 -1.69
C ILE A 514 -10.56 33.40 -2.24
N VAL A 515 -10.98 32.34 -2.93
CA VAL A 515 -12.31 32.18 -3.49
C VAL A 515 -13.17 31.35 -2.54
N ALA A 516 -14.39 31.76 -2.29
CA ALA A 516 -15.33 31.03 -1.46
C ALA A 516 -15.49 29.59 -1.98
N PRO A 517 -15.41 28.57 -1.11
CA PRO A 517 -15.53 27.19 -1.54
C PRO A 517 -16.96 26.87 -1.95
N ILE A 518 -17.09 25.96 -2.93
CA ILE A 518 -18.39 25.41 -3.32
C ILE A 518 -18.52 23.97 -2.78
N ASN A 519 -19.76 23.59 -2.48
CA ASN A 519 -20.14 22.22 -2.13
C ASN A 519 -21.45 21.89 -2.83
N GLU A 520 -21.43 20.94 -3.74
CA GLU A 520 -22.62 20.45 -4.44
C GLU A 520 -23.11 19.10 -3.89
N GLY A 521 -22.41 18.51 -2.90
CA GLY A 521 -22.83 17.29 -2.19
C GLY A 521 -23.93 17.59 -1.15
N VAL A 522 -25.06 18.14 -1.60
CA VAL A 522 -26.16 18.62 -0.73
C VAL A 522 -27.49 18.01 -1.16
N PRO A 523 -28.47 17.82 -0.23
CA PRO A 523 -29.82 17.39 -0.59
C PRO A 523 -30.52 18.40 -1.52
N ALA A 524 -31.42 17.91 -2.38
CA ALA A 524 -32.10 18.70 -3.40
C ALA A 524 -32.87 19.92 -2.83
N ASP A 525 -33.52 19.73 -1.69
CA ASP A 525 -34.33 20.78 -1.01
C ASP A 525 -33.54 21.49 0.11
N ALA A 526 -32.19 21.31 0.14
CA ALA A 526 -31.39 21.91 1.20
C ALA A 526 -31.21 23.40 0.99
N ASP A 527 -31.25 24.18 2.09
CA ASP A 527 -30.62 25.47 2.11
C ASP A 527 -29.10 25.31 1.98
N LYS A 528 -28.57 25.65 0.81
CA LYS A 528 -27.11 25.51 0.53
C LYS A 528 -26.24 26.24 1.55
N ALA A 529 -26.74 27.33 2.18
CA ALA A 529 -26.00 28.03 3.21
C ALA A 529 -25.68 27.17 4.44
N LEU A 530 -26.54 26.18 4.74
CA LEU A 530 -26.31 25.23 5.85
C LEU A 530 -25.25 24.18 5.55
N TYR A 531 -24.83 24.05 4.28
CA TYR A 531 -23.84 23.09 3.82
C TYR A 531 -22.57 23.76 3.27
N THR A 532 -22.49 25.09 3.40
CA THR A 532 -21.27 25.82 3.03
C THR A 532 -20.10 25.35 3.90
N PRO A 533 -18.97 24.96 3.30
CA PRO A 533 -17.80 24.56 4.05
C PRO A 533 -17.33 25.66 5.01
N GLU A 534 -16.98 25.27 6.22
CA GLU A 534 -16.29 26.14 7.15
C GLU A 534 -14.82 26.26 6.73
N VAL A 535 -14.34 27.51 6.57
CA VAL A 535 -12.94 27.79 6.28
C VAL A 535 -12.31 28.44 7.50
N ARG A 536 -11.44 27.68 8.16
CA ARG A 536 -10.74 28.13 9.38
C ARG A 536 -9.29 27.70 9.37
N GLU A 537 -8.50 28.28 10.25
CA GLU A 537 -7.15 27.83 10.53
C GLU A 537 -7.21 26.67 11.53
N PRO A 538 -6.35 25.63 11.36
CA PRO A 538 -6.24 24.58 12.33
C PRO A 538 -5.59 25.10 13.62
N ASN A 539 -5.95 24.54 14.78
CA ASN A 539 -5.29 24.85 16.04
C ASN A 539 -3.82 24.45 16.00
N THR A 540 -3.54 23.25 15.54
CA THR A 540 -2.18 22.76 15.24
C THR A 540 -1.79 23.18 13.83
N LYS A 541 -0.85 24.12 13.73
CA LYS A 541 -0.46 24.72 12.43
C LYS A 541 0.47 23.85 11.60
N ASN A 542 1.30 23.05 12.25
CA ASN A 542 2.19 22.07 11.64
C ASN A 542 2.43 20.91 12.60
N ASP A 543 2.72 19.73 12.03
CA ASP A 543 3.14 18.54 12.77
C ASP A 543 4.25 17.85 11.93
N ASP A 544 5.45 17.80 12.48
CA ASP A 544 6.60 17.24 11.77
C ASP A 544 6.41 15.75 11.45
N ALA A 545 5.57 15.02 12.18
CA ALA A 545 5.23 13.62 11.88
C ALA A 545 4.61 13.43 10.48
N LEU A 546 4.05 14.48 9.88
CA LEU A 546 3.41 14.43 8.56
C LEU A 546 4.40 14.53 7.39
N SER A 547 5.64 15.01 7.61
CA SER A 547 6.68 15.13 6.58
C SER A 547 7.53 13.86 6.49
N ILE A 548 7.74 13.33 5.30
CA ILE A 548 8.66 12.21 5.06
C ILE A 548 10.11 12.66 5.30
N ILE A 549 10.48 13.81 4.76
CA ILE A 549 11.86 14.31 4.79
C ILE A 549 12.29 14.66 6.22
N LYS A 550 11.42 15.27 7.04
CA LYS A 550 11.73 15.57 8.44
C LYS A 550 11.88 14.32 9.30
N ASN A 551 11.22 13.22 8.94
CA ASN A 551 11.23 11.94 9.66
C ASN A 551 12.06 10.86 8.95
N LEU A 552 12.99 11.25 8.09
CA LEU A 552 13.81 10.34 7.31
C LEU A 552 14.60 9.39 8.23
N LYS A 553 14.38 8.08 8.08
CA LYS A 553 15.27 7.08 8.67
C LYS A 553 16.47 6.86 7.77
N CYS A 554 17.63 7.34 8.21
CA CYS A 554 18.88 7.16 7.49
C CYS A 554 19.36 5.71 7.60
N ALA A 555 19.09 4.90 6.58
CA ALA A 555 19.54 3.50 6.48
C ALA A 555 19.77 3.11 5.02
N SER A 556 20.83 2.33 4.78
CA SER A 556 21.17 1.77 3.47
C SER A 556 20.54 0.38 3.27
N LYS A 557 19.98 -0.23 4.30
CA LYS A 557 19.36 -1.55 4.26
C LYS A 557 18.31 -1.66 3.13
N SER A 558 18.36 -2.76 2.38
CA SER A 558 17.47 -3.06 1.24
C SER A 558 17.67 -2.19 0.00
N ARG A 559 18.71 -1.36 -0.07
CA ARG A 559 19.00 -0.54 -1.26
C ARG A 559 19.66 -1.40 -2.36
N LYS A 560 19.28 -1.12 -3.61
CA LYS A 560 19.89 -1.74 -4.81
C LYS A 560 20.80 -0.72 -5.50
N ILE A 561 22.05 -1.08 -5.72
CA ILE A 561 23.07 -0.22 -6.32
C ILE A 561 23.44 -0.80 -7.69
N ALA A 562 23.34 -0.01 -8.75
CA ALA A 562 23.85 -0.39 -10.07
C ALA A 562 25.34 -0.07 -10.16
N PHE A 563 26.16 -1.04 -10.50
CA PHE A 563 27.57 -0.86 -10.85
C PHE A 563 27.71 -0.98 -12.37
N LEU A 564 27.89 0.15 -13.07
CA LEU A 564 28.00 0.18 -14.52
C LEU A 564 29.44 -0.02 -14.96
N THR A 565 29.67 -0.88 -15.94
CA THR A 565 30.99 -1.10 -16.51
C THR A 565 30.96 -1.53 -17.98
N LEU A 566 31.98 -1.12 -18.73
CA LEU A 566 32.32 -1.61 -20.07
C LEU A 566 33.57 -2.53 -20.03
N GLY A 567 34.01 -2.93 -18.81
CA GLY A 567 35.10 -3.86 -18.59
C GLY A 567 36.44 -3.28 -18.14
N SER A 568 36.53 -1.98 -17.84
CA SER A 568 37.73 -1.32 -17.33
C SER A 568 37.64 -0.97 -15.85
N PHE A 569 37.09 -1.87 -15.04
CA PHE A 569 36.92 -1.68 -13.60
C PHE A 569 38.04 -2.37 -12.77
N SER A 570 38.20 -1.95 -11.52
CA SER A 570 38.99 -2.64 -10.52
C SER A 570 38.17 -3.69 -9.76
N SER A 571 38.61 -4.93 -9.78
CA SER A 571 37.97 -5.99 -8.96
C SER A 571 38.08 -5.67 -7.46
N THR A 572 39.19 -5.09 -7.02
CA THR A 572 39.40 -4.68 -5.62
C THR A 572 38.37 -3.65 -5.17
N THR A 573 38.09 -2.64 -5.99
CA THR A 573 37.07 -1.61 -5.70
C THR A 573 35.67 -2.22 -5.66
N LEU A 574 35.32 -3.09 -6.62
CA LEU A 574 34.06 -3.80 -6.64
C LEU A 574 33.88 -4.70 -5.41
N ASP A 575 34.92 -5.42 -4.99
CA ASP A 575 34.91 -6.27 -3.79
C ASP A 575 34.75 -5.47 -2.51
N GLN A 576 35.42 -4.30 -2.41
CA GLN A 576 35.23 -3.37 -1.29
C GLN A 576 33.78 -2.90 -1.19
N LEU A 577 33.19 -2.45 -2.32
CA LEU A 577 31.80 -2.04 -2.42
C LEU A 577 30.85 -3.18 -2.02
N ASN A 578 31.04 -4.38 -2.56
CA ASN A 578 30.24 -5.57 -2.25
C ASN A 578 30.28 -5.91 -0.76
N LYS A 579 31.48 -5.88 -0.16
CA LYS A 579 31.68 -6.17 1.26
C LYS A 579 30.93 -5.16 2.15
N LYS A 580 31.05 -3.87 1.84
CA LYS A 580 30.33 -2.82 2.58
C LYS A 580 28.83 -2.87 2.38
N ALA A 581 28.36 -2.98 1.15
CA ALA A 581 26.95 -3.09 0.84
C ALA A 581 26.31 -4.28 1.58
N LYS A 582 26.96 -5.45 1.54
CA LYS A 582 26.49 -6.64 2.27
C LYS A 582 26.44 -6.44 3.79
N ALA A 583 27.44 -5.77 4.37
CA ALA A 583 27.50 -5.49 5.80
C ALA A 583 26.34 -4.59 6.27
N GLU A 584 25.88 -3.69 5.39
CA GLU A 584 24.78 -2.78 5.64
C GLU A 584 23.42 -3.26 5.12
N GLY A 585 23.36 -4.47 4.54
CA GLY A 585 22.13 -5.04 4.00
C GLY A 585 21.69 -4.44 2.67
N SER A 586 22.60 -3.79 1.91
CA SER A 586 22.37 -3.36 0.53
C SER A 586 22.90 -4.40 -0.45
N LYS A 587 22.51 -4.28 -1.73
CA LYS A 587 22.94 -5.18 -2.81
C LYS A 587 23.50 -4.40 -3.98
N ILE A 588 24.66 -4.83 -4.47
CA ILE A 588 25.24 -4.34 -5.72
C ILE A 588 24.88 -5.30 -6.85
N MET A 589 24.54 -4.76 -8.00
CA MET A 589 24.30 -5.51 -9.24
C MET A 589 25.17 -4.93 -10.33
N VAL A 590 25.96 -5.79 -10.96
CA VAL A 590 26.86 -5.36 -12.05
C VAL A 590 26.08 -5.34 -13.36
N VAL A 591 26.09 -4.17 -14.02
CA VAL A 591 25.37 -3.91 -15.27
C VAL A 591 26.37 -3.62 -16.38
N SER A 592 26.23 -4.30 -17.53
CA SER A 592 27.13 -4.13 -18.66
C SER A 592 26.41 -4.29 -20.00
N ASP A 593 27.16 -4.42 -21.09
CA ASP A 593 26.61 -4.61 -22.44
C ASP A 593 26.14 -6.05 -22.72
N ARG A 594 26.56 -7.02 -21.90
CA ARG A 594 26.21 -8.46 -22.07
C ARG A 594 26.22 -9.19 -20.75
N LEU A 595 25.44 -10.28 -20.64
CA LEU A 595 25.49 -11.21 -19.54
C LEU A 595 26.73 -12.12 -19.59
N GLY A 596 27.06 -12.77 -18.48
CA GLY A 596 28.12 -13.76 -18.35
C GLY A 596 29.22 -13.30 -17.41
N ILE A 597 30.43 -13.80 -17.64
CA ILE A 597 31.61 -13.46 -16.84
C ILE A 597 32.46 -12.44 -17.60
N MET A 598 32.76 -11.35 -16.98
CA MET A 598 33.66 -10.32 -17.51
C MET A 598 34.98 -10.36 -16.73
N LYS A 599 36.09 -10.36 -17.46
CA LYS A 599 37.43 -10.25 -16.86
C LYS A 599 37.89 -8.79 -16.96
N PRO A 600 38.10 -8.10 -15.84
CA PRO A 600 38.71 -6.80 -15.83
C PRO A 600 40.18 -6.89 -16.24
N ALA A 601 40.83 -5.76 -16.37
CA ALA A 601 42.27 -5.69 -16.68
C ALA A 601 43.15 -6.34 -15.59
N SER A 602 42.65 -6.47 -14.35
CA SER A 602 43.20 -7.26 -13.25
C SER A 602 42.58 -8.67 -13.25
N GLU A 603 43.28 -9.66 -12.74
CA GLU A 603 43.03 -11.11 -12.96
C GLU A 603 41.71 -11.70 -12.45
N GLU A 604 40.94 -11.01 -11.60
CA GLU A 604 39.68 -11.49 -11.06
C GLU A 604 38.48 -11.18 -11.98
N SER A 605 37.57 -12.13 -12.12
CA SER A 605 36.41 -12.01 -12.99
C SER A 605 35.15 -11.63 -12.21
N ALA A 606 34.33 -10.73 -12.75
CA ALA A 606 33.02 -10.41 -12.20
C ALA A 606 31.90 -11.06 -13.03
N LYS A 607 30.86 -11.52 -12.34
CA LYS A 607 29.61 -11.92 -12.97
C LYS A 607 28.80 -10.66 -13.28
N ILE A 608 28.30 -10.58 -14.50
CA ILE A 608 27.35 -9.54 -14.92
C ILE A 608 25.94 -10.04 -14.58
N ASP A 609 25.24 -9.25 -13.77
CA ASP A 609 23.89 -9.58 -13.30
C ASP A 609 22.82 -9.13 -14.29
N GLU A 610 23.01 -7.95 -14.91
CA GLU A 610 22.05 -7.32 -15.81
C GLU A 610 22.74 -6.66 -17.00
N THR A 611 21.99 -6.37 -18.05
CA THR A 611 22.48 -5.63 -19.22
C THR A 611 21.80 -4.28 -19.34
N PHE A 612 22.43 -3.33 -20.08
CA PHE A 612 21.81 -2.05 -20.42
C PHE A 612 20.51 -2.18 -21.24
N PHE A 613 20.17 -3.39 -21.74
CA PHE A 613 18.95 -3.64 -22.49
C PHE A 613 17.79 -4.08 -21.62
N ASN A 614 18.04 -4.86 -20.55
CA ASN A 614 16.98 -5.42 -19.71
C ASN A 614 16.78 -4.67 -18.41
N THR A 615 17.61 -3.66 -18.10
CA THR A 615 17.47 -2.86 -16.89
C THR A 615 17.55 -1.35 -17.16
N ALA A 616 17.24 -0.55 -16.15
CA ALA A 616 17.32 0.92 -16.20
C ALA A 616 17.60 1.50 -14.82
N SER A 617 18.09 2.74 -14.75
CA SER A 617 18.46 3.40 -13.49
C SER A 617 17.31 3.46 -12.47
N VAL A 618 16.07 3.55 -12.95
CA VAL A 618 14.86 3.62 -12.10
C VAL A 618 14.61 2.37 -11.26
N LEU A 619 15.23 1.24 -11.61
CA LEU A 619 15.14 -0.01 -10.84
C LEU A 619 16.17 -0.10 -9.70
N PHE A 620 17.01 0.93 -9.53
CA PHE A 620 18.09 1.02 -8.54
C PHE A 620 17.94 2.28 -7.68
N ASP A 621 18.50 2.24 -6.48
CA ASP A 621 18.49 3.36 -5.53
C ASP A 621 19.72 4.27 -5.69
N ALA A 622 20.79 3.73 -6.21
CA ALA A 622 22.06 4.47 -6.41
C ALA A 622 22.85 3.90 -7.60
N LEU A 623 23.84 4.65 -8.02
CA LEU A 623 24.66 4.36 -9.19
C LEU A 623 26.15 4.44 -8.85
N VAL A 624 26.93 3.49 -9.38
CA VAL A 624 28.40 3.53 -9.44
C VAL A 624 28.80 3.43 -10.89
N VAL A 625 29.62 4.38 -11.38
CA VAL A 625 30.28 4.30 -12.68
C VAL A 625 31.68 3.75 -12.46
N GLY A 626 31.86 2.46 -12.84
CA GLY A 626 32.95 1.62 -12.37
C GLY A 626 34.21 1.58 -13.25
N ASP A 627 34.22 2.17 -14.45
CA ASP A 627 35.33 2.09 -15.39
C ASP A 627 36.45 3.14 -15.08
N GLU A 628 37.24 2.87 -14.05
CA GLU A 628 38.25 3.78 -13.49
C GLU A 628 39.33 4.28 -14.50
N ASN A 629 39.63 3.48 -15.52
CA ASN A 629 40.73 3.74 -16.46
C ASN A 629 40.24 4.18 -17.84
N ARG A 630 38.98 4.61 -17.99
CA ARG A 630 38.42 5.15 -19.23
C ARG A 630 38.05 6.61 -19.05
N PRO A 631 38.38 7.49 -20.01
CA PRO A 631 37.90 8.87 -19.98
C PRO A 631 36.36 8.95 -19.95
N ALA A 632 35.78 9.93 -19.29
CA ALA A 632 34.34 10.17 -19.26
C ALA A 632 33.76 10.31 -20.67
N SER A 633 34.46 11.01 -21.54
CA SER A 633 34.14 11.20 -22.97
C SER A 633 34.01 9.88 -23.76
N GLU A 634 34.74 8.82 -23.37
CA GLU A 634 34.60 7.49 -23.98
C GLU A 634 33.41 6.70 -23.38
N ILE A 635 33.26 6.73 -22.06
CA ILE A 635 32.16 6.04 -21.34
C ILE A 635 30.80 6.60 -21.78
N LEU A 636 30.69 7.91 -21.87
CA LEU A 636 29.44 8.61 -22.18
C LEU A 636 29.09 8.61 -23.68
N LYS A 637 29.95 8.07 -24.55
CA LYS A 637 29.58 7.69 -25.92
C LYS A 637 28.56 6.57 -25.96
N ASN A 638 28.53 5.72 -24.91
CA ASN A 638 27.44 4.75 -24.73
C ASN A 638 26.19 5.48 -24.26
N GLY A 639 25.22 5.66 -25.16
CA GLY A 639 23.97 6.37 -24.89
C GLY A 639 23.17 5.78 -23.72
N LYS A 640 23.31 4.47 -23.46
CA LYS A 640 22.63 3.82 -22.34
C LYS A 640 23.25 4.17 -20.99
N ILE A 641 24.56 4.27 -20.92
CA ILE A 641 25.23 4.74 -19.70
C ILE A 641 24.89 6.21 -19.47
N LYS A 642 24.91 7.03 -20.53
CA LYS A 642 24.51 8.45 -20.43
C LYS A 642 23.07 8.58 -19.90
N GLU A 643 22.11 7.80 -20.42
CA GLU A 643 20.73 7.74 -19.94
C GLU A 643 20.68 7.35 -18.45
N PHE A 644 21.41 6.32 -18.05
CA PHE A 644 21.48 5.87 -16.65
C PHE A 644 21.96 6.97 -15.70
N VAL A 645 23.03 7.66 -16.06
CA VAL A 645 23.62 8.74 -15.23
C VAL A 645 22.66 9.92 -15.16
N MET A 646 22.09 10.35 -16.30
CA MET A 646 21.17 11.49 -16.36
C MET A 646 19.87 11.20 -15.56
N ASP A 647 19.30 10.01 -15.71
CA ASP A 647 18.13 9.63 -14.92
C ASP A 647 18.43 9.56 -13.43
N SER A 648 19.57 8.98 -13.04
CA SER A 648 20.00 8.94 -11.64
C SER A 648 20.20 10.35 -11.06
N PHE A 649 20.74 11.26 -11.85
CA PHE A 649 20.93 12.66 -11.47
C PHE A 649 19.58 13.36 -11.30
N ASN A 650 18.70 13.27 -12.30
CA ASN A 650 17.36 13.89 -12.29
C ASN A 650 16.46 13.34 -11.18
N HIS A 651 16.67 12.08 -10.79
CA HIS A 651 15.94 11.42 -9.69
C HIS A 651 16.65 11.59 -8.33
N CYS A 652 17.62 12.52 -8.23
CA CYS A 652 18.32 12.87 -6.99
C CYS A 652 19.02 11.69 -6.29
N LYS A 653 19.38 10.62 -7.03
CA LYS A 653 20.00 9.41 -6.47
C LYS A 653 21.49 9.64 -6.15
N PRO A 654 22.05 8.97 -5.14
CA PRO A 654 23.50 8.93 -4.94
C PRO A 654 24.22 8.38 -6.16
N ILE A 655 25.28 9.06 -6.61
CA ILE A 655 26.09 8.66 -7.76
C ILE A 655 27.56 8.69 -7.34
N LEU A 656 28.26 7.55 -7.45
CA LEU A 656 29.70 7.44 -7.31
C LEU A 656 30.32 7.32 -8.69
N VAL A 657 31.29 8.19 -8.99
CA VAL A 657 32.10 8.12 -10.20
C VAL A 657 33.52 7.77 -9.79
N LEU A 658 34.05 6.67 -10.32
CA LEU A 658 35.42 6.22 -10.04
C LEU A 658 36.48 6.83 -10.99
N ASN A 659 36.06 7.80 -11.81
CA ASN A 659 36.88 8.56 -12.75
C ASN A 659 36.95 10.02 -12.33
N ASP A 660 37.47 10.87 -13.23
CA ASP A 660 37.47 12.33 -13.08
C ASP A 660 36.00 12.85 -13.12
N VAL A 661 35.54 13.34 -11.97
CA VAL A 661 34.18 13.86 -11.80
C VAL A 661 33.97 15.14 -12.63
N ASP A 662 34.98 16.00 -12.74
CA ASP A 662 34.85 17.25 -13.47
C ASP A 662 34.70 17.00 -14.98
N GLU A 663 35.42 16.00 -15.55
CA GLU A 663 35.22 15.56 -16.94
C GLU A 663 33.80 15.01 -17.16
N PHE A 664 33.23 14.23 -16.20
CA PHE A 664 31.85 13.74 -16.28
C PHE A 664 30.82 14.87 -16.33
N ILE A 665 30.98 15.87 -15.50
CA ILE A 665 30.09 17.04 -15.42
C ILE A 665 30.13 17.86 -16.70
N GLU A 666 31.31 18.09 -17.25
CA GLU A 666 31.48 18.81 -18.51
C GLU A 666 30.84 18.09 -19.68
N GLU A 667 31.12 16.79 -19.86
CA GLU A 667 30.56 15.96 -20.94
C GLU A 667 29.04 15.82 -20.86
N LEU A 668 28.46 15.82 -19.67
CA LEU A 668 27.00 15.77 -19.45
C LEU A 668 26.34 17.15 -19.57
N ASN A 669 27.12 18.23 -19.56
CA ASN A 669 26.62 19.62 -19.59
C ASN A 669 25.56 19.90 -18.51
N LEU A 670 25.84 19.48 -17.28
CA LEU A 670 24.90 19.61 -16.17
C LEU A 670 24.71 21.06 -15.71
N PRO A 671 23.49 21.45 -15.26
CA PRO A 671 23.21 22.85 -14.86
C PRO A 671 24.11 23.39 -13.75
N CYS A 672 24.55 22.54 -12.84
CA CYS A 672 25.38 22.85 -11.69
C CYS A 672 26.71 23.55 -12.01
N CYS A 673 27.23 23.35 -13.22
CA CYS A 673 28.48 23.94 -13.64
C CYS A 673 28.37 25.42 -14.05
N LYS A 674 27.15 25.91 -14.28
CA LYS A 674 26.89 27.26 -14.81
C LYS A 674 26.48 28.28 -13.75
N SER A 675 26.01 27.86 -12.60
CA SER A 675 25.43 28.76 -11.57
C SER A 675 26.40 29.13 -10.42
N GLY A 676 27.50 28.42 -10.25
CA GLY A 676 28.52 28.71 -9.21
C GLY A 676 28.07 28.48 -7.76
N ASN A 677 26.87 27.96 -7.56
CA ASN A 677 26.24 27.85 -6.23
C ASN A 677 26.41 26.48 -5.54
N MET A 678 26.79 25.42 -6.27
CA MET A 678 27.19 24.14 -5.70
C MET A 678 28.46 23.63 -6.37
N SER A 679 29.36 23.02 -5.60
CA SER A 679 30.55 22.39 -6.17
C SER A 679 30.19 21.09 -6.85
N ALA A 680 30.88 20.73 -7.94
CA ALA A 680 30.72 19.46 -8.63
C ALA A 680 30.87 18.26 -7.67
N LYS A 681 31.71 18.39 -6.64
CA LYS A 681 31.99 17.37 -5.62
C LYS A 681 30.77 17.08 -4.69
N GLU A 682 29.85 18.04 -4.55
CA GLU A 682 28.62 17.86 -3.76
C GLU A 682 27.55 17.08 -4.53
N LEU A 683 27.65 17.00 -5.85
CA LEU A 683 26.68 16.33 -6.72
C LEU A 683 27.05 14.90 -7.05
N PHE A 684 28.36 14.65 -7.18
CA PHE A 684 28.93 13.33 -7.40
C PHE A 684 29.91 13.03 -6.28
N ILE A 685 30.01 11.79 -5.87
CA ILE A 685 30.99 11.36 -4.88
C ILE A 685 32.22 10.88 -5.64
N ASP A 686 33.35 11.57 -5.42
CA ASP A 686 34.61 11.31 -6.09
C ASP A 686 35.37 10.19 -5.37
N SER A 687 35.40 9.00 -6.00
CA SER A 687 36.25 7.84 -5.65
C SER A 687 36.22 7.37 -4.18
N ASP A 688 35.42 8.00 -3.33
CA ASP A 688 35.30 7.66 -1.91
C ASP A 688 34.08 6.75 -1.62
N VAL A 689 34.37 5.46 -1.51
CA VAL A 689 33.36 4.43 -1.19
C VAL A 689 32.68 4.68 0.16
N GLU A 690 33.36 5.22 1.17
CA GLU A 690 32.80 5.50 2.49
C GLU A 690 31.73 6.60 2.41
N SER A 691 32.08 7.71 1.81
CA SER A 691 31.17 8.84 1.60
C SER A 691 29.96 8.43 0.74
N PHE A 692 30.15 7.56 -0.25
CA PHE A 692 29.06 7.01 -1.05
C PHE A 692 28.09 6.17 -0.22
N MET A 693 28.58 5.26 0.59
CA MET A 693 27.73 4.43 1.46
C MET A 693 26.98 5.30 2.48
N GLN A 694 27.63 6.32 3.02
CA GLN A 694 26.97 7.31 3.89
C GLN A 694 25.87 8.09 3.15
N SER A 695 26.16 8.52 1.92
CA SER A 695 25.19 9.20 1.05
C SER A 695 23.97 8.33 0.76
N LEU A 696 24.16 7.03 0.55
CA LEU A 696 23.08 6.07 0.30
C LEU A 696 22.04 6.04 1.44
N THR A 697 22.47 6.31 2.67
CA THR A 697 21.54 6.35 3.83
C THR A 697 20.54 7.50 3.77
N LYS A 698 20.85 8.58 3.06
CA LYS A 698 19.97 9.75 2.89
C LYS A 698 18.84 9.51 1.87
N HIS A 699 18.92 8.44 1.11
CA HIS A 699 17.98 8.06 0.04
C HIS A 699 18.04 8.97 -1.20
N ARG A 700 17.88 10.28 -1.05
CA ARG A 700 17.88 11.27 -2.15
C ARG A 700 18.63 12.54 -1.77
N HIS A 701 19.22 13.17 -2.75
CA HIS A 701 19.85 14.49 -2.68
C HIS A 701 18.91 15.55 -3.24
N TRP A 702 17.91 15.91 -2.43
CA TRP A 702 16.83 16.83 -2.84
C TRP A 702 17.33 18.22 -3.24
N GLU A 703 18.53 18.62 -2.80
CA GLU A 703 19.17 19.87 -3.17
C GLU A 703 19.37 20.00 -4.69
N ARG A 704 19.37 18.88 -5.42
CA ARG A 704 19.47 18.89 -6.90
C ARG A 704 18.22 19.44 -7.59
N GLU A 705 17.08 19.45 -6.95
CA GLU A 705 15.85 20.02 -7.52
C GLU A 705 15.87 21.55 -7.53
N GLU A 706 16.77 22.17 -6.76
CA GLU A 706 16.94 23.63 -6.73
C GLU A 706 17.85 24.14 -7.87
N LEU A 707 18.45 23.23 -8.64
CA LEU A 707 19.33 23.54 -9.79
C LEU A 707 18.53 23.66 -11.08
#